data_09920b5adf07b317b8776a5666061596
#
_entry.id   09920b5adf07b317b8776a5666061596
#
_cell.length_a   1.000
_cell.length_b   1.000
_cell.length_c   1.000
_cell.angle_alpha   90.00
_cell.angle_beta   90.00
_cell.angle_gamma   90.00
#
_symmetry.space_group_name_H-M   'P 1'
#
loop_
_entity.id
_entity.type
_entity.pdbx_description
1 polymer ?
#
loop_
_entity_poly.entity_id
_entity_poly.type
_entity_poly.pdbx_seq_one_letter_code
_entity_poly.pdbx_strand_id
1 'polypeptide(L)'
;MREDHGDEAELLARVDGLLADLSAQRIPLPPPSERTRLRKAAGLSAAQTADVLGCPAEDITAWEARTREPIGIHRAAYARLLEGLKALERPEPNQPPARPTPAAPPATAADQPEQPTLFPATDHMPSSPRSKTASAQPVIPTGPLAVIDHTDTLVAHFTNGSQLRLEADDLVSLLQWTLRSGLSGDKVTKQGLDRDCDPLIVLTPAASAALHLPVALDDRARLRLADSHPVIAQLRQAGFSLTRRGFGPWPSVFRPVRNNKRASVQLAVTAWGALSQDGWNLPPLPPADLARVLGAYTDRLLTPRGSTAVCGVELMTALRPPTRPRRAPGGGGEPNPRGLHTVLEPAPPEAPDAHPLARGRLPEQAMEEEAWDWSRPPSQQETAEFPHVVGLDTNLAFAAASSGLPVGLNSPPRHALAPAFDDKIPGAWYCDLTHAVLDPRLPSPFTATGQAPTGPAWYTTPTLAYAQELGVDVQPIEAYLRDDTGPYLTSWYERIRDAYLATMADLGVHVKIPQADYLAAMKTLATADAALLGLLAAIKATAKGGLGKLREGPRDITAPYTRWPALDKPTWRPDIRAAVVSRARVTLHRKMRKMAEGTGRYPLAVLSDCALYPAHAPTALDVVPPGPEQQGVPGLLRLGVNPGYAKEEGTQSMSWYQQQYDQGINPARYVKEPV
;
A
#
# COMPACT_ATOMS: atom_id res chain seq x y z
N MET A 1 12.78 44.04 35.87
CA MET A 1 12.87 43.14 34.69
C MET A 1 12.69 41.69 35.09
N ARG A 2 11.58 41.30 35.72
CA ARG A 2 11.22 39.90 36.05
C ARG A 2 9.71 39.61 35.96
N GLU A 3 8.88 40.59 35.57
CA GLU A 3 7.42 40.42 35.46
C GLU A 3 6.92 40.18 34.01
N ASP A 4 7.74 40.42 32.99
CA ASP A 4 7.31 40.33 31.58
C ASP A 4 7.31 38.90 30.97
N HIS A 5 7.99 37.92 31.59
CA HIS A 5 8.03 36.55 31.06
C HIS A 5 6.84 35.66 31.46
N GLY A 6 6.05 36.08 32.47
CA GLY A 6 4.84 35.38 32.89
C GLY A 6 3.68 35.58 31.89
N ASP A 7 3.50 36.81 31.47
CA ASP A 7 2.41 37.20 30.56
C ASP A 7 2.57 36.63 29.16
N GLU A 8 3.81 36.53 28.67
CA GLU A 8 4.12 35.93 27.35
C GLU A 8 3.85 34.42 27.31
N ALA A 9 4.25 33.71 28.36
CA ALA A 9 4.00 32.28 28.49
C ALA A 9 2.50 31.95 28.62
N GLU A 10 1.75 32.79 29.37
CA GLU A 10 0.30 32.64 29.50
C GLU A 10 -0.43 32.99 28.21
N LEU A 11 0.01 33.99 27.45
CA LEU A 11 -0.53 34.33 26.14
C LEU A 11 -0.29 33.18 25.12
N LEU A 12 0.91 32.62 25.11
CA LEU A 12 1.24 31.49 24.24
C LEU A 12 0.41 30.24 24.61
N ALA A 13 0.23 29.93 25.88
CA ALA A 13 -0.61 28.83 26.33
C ALA A 13 -2.09 29.01 25.93
N ARG A 14 -2.61 30.23 25.93
CA ARG A 14 -3.97 30.54 25.45
C ARG A 14 -4.09 30.41 23.94
N VAL A 15 -3.09 30.79 23.18
CA VAL A 15 -3.04 30.60 21.72
C VAL A 15 -2.95 29.11 21.39
N ASP A 16 -2.09 28.35 22.08
CA ASP A 16 -1.97 26.91 21.89
C ASP A 16 -3.27 26.16 22.23
N GLY A 17 -3.97 26.60 23.30
CA GLY A 17 -5.29 26.10 23.64
C GLY A 17 -6.33 26.34 22.54
N LEU A 18 -6.36 27.55 21.97
CA LEU A 18 -7.26 27.88 20.86
C LEU A 18 -6.94 27.04 19.59
N LEU A 19 -5.67 26.86 19.27
CA LEU A 19 -5.24 26.05 18.12
C LEU A 19 -5.58 24.57 18.31
N ALA A 20 -5.43 24.04 19.53
CA ALA A 20 -5.83 22.68 19.87
C ALA A 20 -7.36 22.50 19.72
N ASP A 21 -8.16 23.48 20.14
CA ASP A 21 -9.62 23.48 20.01
C ASP A 21 -10.05 23.51 18.53
N LEU A 22 -9.42 24.37 17.73
CA LEU A 22 -9.69 24.44 16.28
C LEU A 22 -9.30 23.15 15.56
N SER A 23 -8.21 22.53 15.95
CA SER A 23 -7.77 21.23 15.43
C SER A 23 -8.75 20.12 15.80
N ALA A 24 -9.21 20.10 17.06
CA ALA A 24 -10.20 19.13 17.54
C ALA A 24 -11.56 19.27 16.81
N GLN A 25 -11.98 20.48 16.44
CA GLN A 25 -13.21 20.71 15.67
C GLN A 25 -13.23 20.06 14.29
N ARG A 26 -12.05 19.77 13.72
CA ARG A 26 -11.91 19.10 12.41
C ARG A 26 -12.02 17.58 12.50
N ILE A 27 -12.04 16.98 13.68
CA ILE A 27 -12.17 15.53 13.84
C ILE A 27 -13.58 15.12 13.45
N PRO A 28 -13.78 14.26 12.42
CA PRO A 28 -15.09 13.80 11.98
C PRO A 28 -15.72 12.92 13.06
N LEU A 29 -16.98 13.15 13.37
CA LEU A 29 -17.77 12.30 14.24
C LEU A 29 -18.81 11.52 13.41
N PRO A 30 -19.12 10.27 13.79
CA PRO A 30 -20.22 9.53 13.17
C PRO A 30 -21.55 10.30 13.26
N PRO A 31 -22.55 9.99 12.40
CA PRO A 31 -23.88 10.56 12.50
C PRO A 31 -24.47 10.37 13.91
N PRO A 32 -25.32 11.27 14.41
CA PRO A 32 -25.89 11.22 15.75
C PRO A 32 -26.58 9.90 16.11
N SER A 33 -27.35 9.33 15.17
CA SER A 33 -27.97 8.00 15.32
C SER A 33 -26.94 6.89 15.55
N GLU A 34 -25.79 6.96 14.88
CA GLU A 34 -24.71 6.00 15.02
C GLU A 34 -23.97 6.18 16.36
N ARG A 35 -23.82 7.41 16.84
CA ARG A 35 -23.24 7.68 18.19
C ARG A 35 -24.08 6.98 19.26
N THR A 36 -25.40 7.16 19.20
CA THR A 36 -26.36 6.53 20.12
C THR A 36 -26.32 5.00 20.00
N ARG A 37 -26.27 4.49 18.77
CA ARG A 37 -26.24 3.05 18.49
C ARG A 37 -25.00 2.39 19.09
N LEU A 38 -23.80 2.92 18.81
CA LEU A 38 -22.52 2.41 19.31
C LEU A 38 -22.47 2.39 20.83
N ARG A 39 -22.89 3.48 21.48
CA ARG A 39 -22.95 3.53 22.95
C ARG A 39 -23.88 2.48 23.53
N LYS A 40 -25.13 2.37 23.00
CA LYS A 40 -26.13 1.40 23.48
C LYS A 40 -25.70 -0.04 23.23
N ALA A 41 -25.11 -0.35 22.07
CA ALA A 41 -24.61 -1.68 21.75
C ALA A 41 -23.49 -2.13 22.71
N ALA A 42 -22.68 -1.19 23.20
CA ALA A 42 -21.68 -1.45 24.22
C ALA A 42 -22.26 -1.49 25.66
N GLY A 43 -23.59 -1.36 25.83
CA GLY A 43 -24.24 -1.36 27.14
C GLY A 43 -23.96 -0.11 28.00
N LEU A 44 -23.42 0.96 27.42
CA LEU A 44 -23.05 2.16 28.16
C LEU A 44 -24.25 3.13 28.32
N SER A 45 -24.49 3.63 29.52
CA SER A 45 -25.41 4.74 29.77
C SER A 45 -24.78 6.09 29.38
N ALA A 46 -25.61 7.10 29.14
CA ALA A 46 -25.10 8.46 28.88
C ALA A 46 -24.28 8.99 30.08
N ALA A 47 -24.69 8.65 31.31
CA ALA A 47 -23.96 9.05 32.52
C ALA A 47 -22.57 8.40 32.62
N GLN A 48 -22.45 7.10 32.32
CA GLN A 48 -21.15 6.41 32.29
C GLN A 48 -20.21 6.98 31.21
N THR A 49 -20.77 7.30 30.05
CA THR A 49 -20.01 7.90 28.95
C THR A 49 -19.52 9.31 29.32
N ALA A 50 -20.39 10.08 29.99
CA ALA A 50 -20.09 11.43 30.46
C ALA A 50 -18.99 11.43 31.54
N ASP A 51 -19.05 10.49 32.47
CA ASP A 51 -18.05 10.32 33.53
C ASP A 51 -16.65 10.07 32.93
N VAL A 52 -16.54 9.17 31.95
CA VAL A 52 -15.28 8.89 31.26
C VAL A 52 -14.76 10.11 30.48
N LEU A 53 -15.66 10.92 29.93
CA LEU A 53 -15.28 12.11 29.15
C LEU A 53 -15.12 13.38 29.98
N GLY A 54 -15.41 13.32 31.29
CA GLY A 54 -15.33 14.45 32.19
C GLY A 54 -16.31 15.59 31.86
N CYS A 55 -17.54 15.25 31.41
CA CYS A 55 -18.57 16.22 31.03
C CYS A 55 -19.94 15.85 31.62
N PRO A 56 -20.91 16.79 31.66
CA PRO A 56 -22.29 16.50 32.09
C PRO A 56 -22.99 15.46 31.21
N ALA A 57 -23.82 14.57 31.80
CA ALA A 57 -24.57 13.56 31.05
C ALA A 57 -25.53 14.16 30.01
N GLU A 58 -25.99 15.36 30.25
CA GLU A 58 -26.84 16.16 29.35
C GLU A 58 -26.08 16.49 28.03
N ASP A 59 -24.75 16.65 28.07
CA ASP A 59 -23.95 16.94 26.90
C ASP A 59 -23.91 15.74 25.97
N ILE A 60 -23.75 14.51 26.50
CA ILE A 60 -23.80 13.28 25.69
C ILE A 60 -25.13 13.17 24.97
N THR A 61 -26.24 13.42 25.68
CA THR A 61 -27.60 13.39 25.12
C THR A 61 -27.77 14.47 24.04
N ALA A 62 -27.23 15.67 24.26
CA ALA A 62 -27.27 16.76 23.29
C ALA A 62 -26.42 16.46 22.03
N TRP A 63 -25.27 15.83 22.19
CA TRP A 63 -24.41 15.42 21.06
C TRP A 63 -25.02 14.28 20.23
N GLU A 64 -25.76 13.37 20.86
CA GLU A 64 -26.49 12.30 20.21
C GLU A 64 -27.79 12.78 19.53
N ALA A 65 -28.40 13.86 20.06
CA ALA A 65 -29.58 14.48 19.47
C ALA A 65 -29.26 15.58 18.44
N ARG A 66 -27.98 15.89 18.21
CA ARG A 66 -27.50 16.99 17.35
C ARG A 66 -28.01 18.39 17.76
N THR A 67 -28.42 18.56 19.00
CA THR A 67 -28.80 19.87 19.56
C THR A 67 -27.58 20.70 19.97
N ARG A 68 -26.44 20.01 20.20
CA ARG A 68 -25.10 20.59 20.44
C ARG A 68 -24.06 19.66 19.86
N GLU A 69 -22.94 20.20 19.37
CA GLU A 69 -21.77 19.39 18.98
C GLU A 69 -20.66 19.51 20.05
N PRO A 70 -19.90 18.44 20.33
CA PRO A 70 -18.76 18.53 21.20
C PRO A 70 -17.66 19.39 20.55
N ILE A 71 -16.94 20.15 21.37
CA ILE A 71 -15.86 21.05 20.95
C ILE A 71 -14.56 20.69 21.69
N GLY A 72 -13.42 21.14 21.19
CA GLY A 72 -12.13 21.02 21.83
C GLY A 72 -11.76 19.58 22.19
N ILE A 73 -11.16 19.41 23.35
CA ILE A 73 -10.71 18.10 23.85
C ILE A 73 -11.84 17.08 23.99
N HIS A 74 -13.05 17.51 24.31
CA HIS A 74 -14.22 16.61 24.41
C HIS A 74 -14.60 16.03 23.06
N ARG A 75 -14.45 16.79 21.96
CA ARG A 75 -14.68 16.25 20.61
C ARG A 75 -13.67 15.16 20.24
N ALA A 76 -12.40 15.41 20.53
CA ALA A 76 -11.34 14.43 20.26
C ALA A 76 -11.52 13.15 21.09
N ALA A 77 -11.80 13.29 22.39
CA ALA A 77 -12.02 12.18 23.30
C ALA A 77 -13.28 11.37 22.92
N TYR A 78 -14.36 12.05 22.54
CA TYR A 78 -15.61 11.40 22.13
C TYR A 78 -15.46 10.65 20.79
N ALA A 79 -14.77 11.23 19.81
CA ALA A 79 -14.44 10.54 18.57
C ALA A 79 -13.67 9.26 18.80
N ARG A 80 -12.63 9.32 19.64
CA ARG A 80 -11.81 8.15 20.00
C ARG A 80 -12.60 7.06 20.72
N LEU A 81 -13.51 7.44 21.61
CA LEU A 81 -14.40 6.49 22.26
C LEU A 81 -15.30 5.78 21.25
N LEU A 82 -15.94 6.51 20.34
CA LEU A 82 -16.82 5.95 19.32
C LEU A 82 -16.10 5.02 18.36
N GLU A 83 -14.86 5.36 17.97
CA GLU A 83 -14.01 4.46 17.16
C GLU A 83 -13.67 3.17 17.91
N GLY A 84 -13.35 3.26 19.20
CA GLY A 84 -13.11 2.09 20.07
C GLY A 84 -14.35 1.20 20.18
N LEU A 85 -15.53 1.79 20.38
CA LEU A 85 -16.80 1.06 20.45
C LEU A 85 -17.14 0.37 19.13
N LYS A 86 -16.90 1.04 18.01
CA LYS A 86 -17.08 0.46 16.66
C LYS A 86 -16.11 -0.72 16.40
N ALA A 87 -14.91 -0.66 16.93
CA ALA A 87 -13.94 -1.76 16.82
C ALA A 87 -14.35 -2.99 17.64
N LEU A 88 -15.02 -2.80 18.79
CA LEU A 88 -15.54 -3.87 19.62
C LEU A 88 -16.77 -4.58 19.02
N GLU A 89 -17.54 -3.91 18.16
CA GLU A 89 -18.69 -4.50 17.46
C GLU A 89 -18.34 -5.39 16.27
N ARG A 90 -17.06 -5.42 15.82
CA ARG A 90 -16.64 -6.38 14.80
C ARG A 90 -16.75 -7.79 15.40
N PRO A 91 -17.62 -8.68 14.89
CA PRO A 91 -17.67 -10.05 15.37
C PRO A 91 -16.31 -10.70 15.13
N GLU A 92 -15.80 -11.39 16.14
CA GLU A 92 -14.75 -12.39 15.92
C GLU A 92 -15.21 -13.34 14.81
N PRO A 93 -14.34 -13.79 13.90
CA PRO A 93 -14.74 -14.69 12.85
C PRO A 93 -15.35 -15.94 13.48
N ASN A 94 -16.62 -16.19 13.18
CA ASN A 94 -17.45 -17.29 13.63
C ASN A 94 -16.66 -18.61 13.67
N GLN A 95 -16.59 -19.24 14.83
CA GLN A 95 -16.41 -20.67 14.93
C GLN A 95 -17.60 -21.35 14.22
N PRO A 96 -17.37 -22.27 13.26
CA PRO A 96 -18.45 -22.96 12.63
C PRO A 96 -19.19 -23.82 13.68
N PRO A 97 -20.54 -23.85 13.68
CA PRO A 97 -21.30 -24.70 14.57
C PRO A 97 -20.99 -26.19 14.33
N ALA A 98 -20.78 -26.92 15.39
CA ALA A 98 -20.59 -28.38 15.38
C ALA A 98 -21.67 -29.06 14.53
N ARG A 99 -21.28 -29.74 13.46
CA ARG A 99 -22.17 -30.57 12.65
C ARG A 99 -22.65 -31.76 13.47
N PRO A 100 -23.93 -32.10 13.43
CA PRO A 100 -24.40 -33.37 13.92
C PRO A 100 -23.94 -34.51 13.00
N THR A 101 -23.45 -35.57 13.58
CA THR A 101 -22.98 -36.79 12.92
C THR A 101 -24.15 -37.48 12.19
N PRO A 102 -24.09 -37.72 10.89
CA PRO A 102 -24.99 -38.64 10.23
C PRO A 102 -24.39 -40.03 10.18
N ALA A 103 -25.25 -41.03 10.43
CA ALA A 103 -24.98 -42.45 10.35
C ALA A 103 -24.63 -42.87 8.91
N ALA A 104 -23.76 -43.86 8.78
CA ALA A 104 -23.32 -44.45 7.53
C ALA A 104 -24.45 -45.22 6.80
N PRO A 105 -24.49 -45.21 5.47
CA PRO A 105 -25.06 -46.25 4.65
C PRO A 105 -24.00 -46.98 3.82
N PRO A 106 -24.31 -48.18 3.30
CA PRO A 106 -23.34 -49.16 2.86
C PRO A 106 -22.85 -48.95 1.42
N ALA A 107 -21.70 -49.55 1.15
CA ALA A 107 -20.96 -49.54 -0.12
C ALA A 107 -21.75 -50.17 -1.28
N THR A 108 -21.64 -49.53 -2.44
CA THR A 108 -21.69 -50.20 -3.76
C THR A 108 -20.67 -49.57 -4.68
N ALA A 109 -19.92 -50.45 -5.34
CA ALA A 109 -18.87 -50.15 -6.30
C ALA A 109 -19.47 -49.74 -7.65
N ALA A 110 -18.83 -48.81 -8.36
CA ALA A 110 -18.50 -48.92 -9.79
C ALA A 110 -17.98 -47.60 -10.36
N ASP A 111 -16.93 -47.74 -11.16
CA ASP A 111 -16.46 -46.98 -12.31
C ASP A 111 -15.89 -45.59 -12.11
N GLN A 112 -14.54 -45.55 -12.28
CA GLN A 112 -13.78 -44.38 -12.67
C GLN A 112 -13.77 -44.31 -14.22
N PRO A 113 -13.79 -43.12 -14.80
CA PRO A 113 -13.17 -42.89 -16.11
C PRO A 113 -11.83 -42.13 -15.95
N GLU A 114 -10.86 -42.66 -16.64
CA GLU A 114 -9.50 -42.19 -16.84
C GLU A 114 -9.46 -40.77 -17.43
N GLN A 115 -8.55 -39.93 -16.94
CA GLN A 115 -8.13 -38.70 -17.61
C GLN A 115 -6.83 -38.92 -18.38
N PRO A 116 -6.67 -38.35 -19.56
CA PRO A 116 -5.51 -38.60 -20.43
C PRO A 116 -4.30 -37.76 -20.01
N THR A 117 -3.20 -38.45 -19.80
CA THR A 117 -1.86 -37.88 -19.69
C THR A 117 -1.32 -37.52 -21.07
N LEU A 118 -0.95 -36.28 -21.25
CA LEU A 118 -0.28 -35.76 -22.47
C LEU A 118 1.10 -35.22 -22.07
N PHE A 119 2.13 -36.10 -22.15
CA PHE A 119 3.50 -35.72 -22.53
C PHE A 119 4.29 -36.98 -22.90
N PRO A 120 5.04 -37.02 -24.00
CA PRO A 120 5.74 -38.21 -24.47
C PRO A 120 7.07 -38.41 -23.76
N ALA A 121 7.29 -39.67 -23.35
CA ALA A 121 8.57 -40.13 -22.86
C ALA A 121 9.52 -40.36 -24.02
N THR A 122 10.74 -39.86 -23.95
CA THR A 122 11.87 -40.30 -24.77
C THR A 122 12.82 -41.14 -23.93
N ASP A 123 12.87 -42.43 -24.28
CA ASP A 123 13.86 -43.40 -23.83
C ASP A 123 15.27 -43.00 -24.27
N HIS A 124 16.21 -43.01 -23.32
CA HIS A 124 17.58 -43.46 -23.54
C HIS A 124 18.22 -43.90 -22.19
N MET A 125 18.32 -45.21 -22.02
CA MET A 125 19.28 -45.81 -21.09
C MET A 125 20.67 -45.89 -21.72
N PRO A 126 21.71 -45.69 -20.89
CA PRO A 126 22.75 -46.68 -20.85
C PRO A 126 23.19 -47.05 -19.40
N SER A 127 23.29 -48.38 -19.27
CA SER A 127 24.14 -49.19 -18.36
C SER A 127 24.87 -48.55 -17.18
N SER A 128 24.58 -49.15 -16.02
CA SER A 128 25.24 -49.00 -14.71
C SER A 128 26.75 -49.29 -14.71
N PRO A 129 27.48 -48.64 -13.82
CA PRO A 129 28.44 -49.36 -13.00
C PRO A 129 28.26 -49.19 -11.49
N ARG A 130 28.63 -50.22 -10.81
CA ARG A 130 28.54 -50.58 -9.40
C ARG A 130 28.78 -49.46 -8.38
N SER A 131 27.93 -49.49 -7.38
CA SER A 131 27.91 -48.80 -6.09
C SER A 131 29.23 -48.71 -5.35
N LYS A 132 29.54 -47.49 -4.91
CA LYS A 132 30.13 -47.25 -3.59
C LYS A 132 29.10 -46.46 -2.78
N THR A 133 28.56 -47.03 -1.75
CA THR A 133 27.69 -46.39 -0.76
C THR A 133 28.49 -45.35 -0.01
N ALA A 134 28.48 -44.11 -0.58
CA ALA A 134 28.70 -42.92 0.21
C ALA A 134 27.28 -42.44 0.61
N SER A 135 27.01 -42.26 1.88
CA SER A 135 25.79 -41.64 2.39
C SER A 135 25.67 -40.29 1.70
N ALA A 136 24.76 -40.20 0.73
CA ALA A 136 24.44 -38.95 0.06
C ALA A 136 23.88 -38.01 1.12
N GLN A 137 24.63 -36.98 1.49
CA GLN A 137 24.06 -35.85 2.23
C GLN A 137 22.89 -35.33 1.42
N PRO A 138 21.73 -35.08 2.05
CA PRO A 138 20.58 -34.54 1.33
C PRO A 138 21.01 -33.26 0.65
N VAL A 139 20.81 -33.20 -0.69
CA VAL A 139 21.03 -31.99 -1.47
C VAL A 139 20.02 -30.95 -0.98
N ILE A 140 20.51 -29.95 -0.24
CA ILE A 140 19.67 -28.85 0.22
C ILE A 140 19.29 -28.01 -1.02
N PRO A 141 17.98 -27.80 -1.29
CA PRO A 141 17.58 -26.96 -2.40
C PRO A 141 18.09 -25.54 -2.22
N THR A 142 18.78 -25.01 -3.22
CA THR A 142 19.16 -23.60 -3.24
C THR A 142 17.90 -22.76 -3.54
N GLY A 143 17.66 -21.75 -2.74
CA GLY A 143 16.50 -20.86 -2.91
C GLY A 143 16.56 -19.66 -1.97
N PRO A 144 15.63 -18.69 -2.14
CA PRO A 144 15.69 -17.44 -1.39
C PRO A 144 15.18 -17.57 0.05
N LEU A 145 14.37 -18.58 0.34
CA LEU A 145 13.70 -18.71 1.62
C LEU A 145 13.31 -20.15 1.95
N ALA A 146 13.01 -20.37 3.23
CA ALA A 146 12.33 -21.56 3.73
C ALA A 146 11.27 -21.18 4.76
N VAL A 147 10.15 -21.90 4.78
CA VAL A 147 9.14 -21.85 5.82
C VAL A 147 9.42 -23.00 6.79
N ILE A 148 9.66 -22.65 8.04
CA ILE A 148 9.94 -23.61 9.10
C ILE A 148 8.67 -23.87 9.88
N ASP A 149 8.28 -25.13 9.92
CA ASP A 149 7.19 -25.63 10.74
C ASP A 149 7.70 -26.63 11.77
N HIS A 150 6.86 -26.99 12.73
CA HIS A 150 7.16 -28.00 13.74
C HIS A 150 6.00 -28.97 13.89
N THR A 151 6.30 -30.26 13.70
CA THR A 151 5.43 -31.39 14.03
C THR A 151 6.05 -32.15 15.20
N ASP A 152 6.89 -33.16 14.93
CA ASP A 152 7.72 -33.84 15.94
C ASP A 152 9.14 -33.22 15.98
N THR A 153 9.58 -32.67 14.88
CA THR A 153 10.84 -31.96 14.68
C THR A 153 10.62 -30.73 13.81
N LEU A 154 11.61 -29.84 13.74
CA LEU A 154 11.57 -28.72 12.78
C LEU A 154 11.66 -29.26 11.35
N VAL A 155 10.77 -28.78 10.49
CA VAL A 155 10.70 -29.12 9.07
C VAL A 155 10.80 -27.83 8.24
N ALA A 156 11.76 -27.80 7.33
CA ALA A 156 11.87 -26.72 6.35
C ALA A 156 11.10 -27.08 5.07
N HIS A 157 10.18 -26.19 4.66
CA HIS A 157 9.46 -26.24 3.40
C HIS A 157 10.07 -25.22 2.45
N PHE A 158 10.46 -25.65 1.25
CA PHE A 158 11.12 -24.81 0.27
C PHE A 158 10.19 -24.39 -0.86
N THR A 159 10.58 -23.36 -1.58
CA THR A 159 9.77 -22.77 -2.67
C THR A 159 9.51 -23.72 -3.84
N ASN A 160 10.35 -24.74 -4.02
CA ASN A 160 10.21 -25.79 -5.04
C ASN A 160 9.35 -27.00 -4.59
N GLY A 161 8.69 -26.91 -3.42
CA GLY A 161 7.86 -27.97 -2.86
C GLY A 161 8.61 -29.07 -2.08
N SER A 162 9.94 -29.05 -2.06
CA SER A 162 10.70 -30.02 -1.28
C SER A 162 10.66 -29.69 0.22
N GLN A 163 10.92 -30.71 1.05
CA GLN A 163 10.93 -30.61 2.51
C GLN A 163 12.21 -31.24 3.07
N LEU A 164 12.66 -30.72 4.20
CA LEU A 164 13.82 -31.25 4.92
C LEU A 164 13.58 -31.21 6.43
N ARG A 165 13.75 -32.33 7.12
CA ARG A 165 13.81 -32.37 8.58
C ARG A 165 15.12 -31.76 9.06
N LEU A 166 15.04 -30.90 10.05
CA LEU A 166 16.17 -30.17 10.59
C LEU A 166 16.60 -30.73 11.94
N GLU A 167 17.91 -30.95 12.10
CA GLU A 167 18.53 -31.23 13.38
C GLU A 167 18.87 -29.89 14.06
N ALA A 168 17.86 -29.17 14.53
CA ALA A 168 17.99 -27.89 15.20
C ALA A 168 16.99 -27.81 16.36
N ASP A 169 17.49 -27.64 17.57
CA ASP A 169 16.72 -27.66 18.81
C ASP A 169 16.45 -26.24 19.35
N ASP A 170 17.13 -25.23 18.81
CA ASP A 170 17.01 -23.85 19.21
C ASP A 170 17.20 -22.87 18.04
N LEU A 171 16.93 -21.59 18.28
CA LEU A 171 17.07 -20.56 17.26
C LEU A 171 18.51 -20.38 16.78
N VAL A 172 19.51 -20.60 17.63
CA VAL A 172 20.92 -20.46 17.28
C VAL A 172 21.32 -21.55 16.28
N SER A 173 20.97 -22.81 16.54
CA SER A 173 21.24 -23.94 15.65
C SER A 173 20.50 -23.79 14.30
N LEU A 174 19.26 -23.30 14.30
CA LEU A 174 18.52 -22.97 13.07
C LEU A 174 19.22 -21.89 12.24
N LEU A 175 19.67 -20.81 12.86
CA LEU A 175 20.41 -19.73 12.16
C LEU A 175 21.76 -20.24 11.62
N GLN A 176 22.46 -21.08 12.38
CA GLN A 176 23.73 -21.69 11.94
C GLN A 176 23.51 -22.63 10.75
N TRP A 177 22.43 -23.43 10.79
CA TRP A 177 22.01 -24.26 9.66
C TRP A 177 21.71 -23.39 8.44
N THR A 178 20.91 -22.34 8.59
CA THR A 178 20.57 -21.41 7.50
C THR A 178 21.80 -20.83 6.82
N LEU A 179 22.80 -20.39 7.61
CA LEU A 179 24.05 -19.83 7.07
C LEU A 179 24.94 -20.87 6.35
N ARG A 180 24.77 -22.18 6.63
CA ARG A 180 25.48 -23.28 5.98
C ARG A 180 24.71 -23.89 4.82
N SER A 181 23.37 -23.70 4.77
CA SER A 181 22.50 -24.35 3.79
C SER A 181 22.70 -23.88 2.35
N GLY A 182 23.32 -22.73 2.14
CA GLY A 182 23.41 -22.08 0.82
C GLY A 182 22.15 -21.33 0.40
N LEU A 183 21.15 -21.23 1.30
CA LEU A 183 19.99 -20.36 1.06
C LEU A 183 20.46 -18.91 0.88
N SER A 184 20.00 -18.26 -0.17
CA SER A 184 20.36 -16.88 -0.52
C SER A 184 19.18 -16.25 -1.24
N GLY A 185 18.81 -15.03 -0.89
CA GLY A 185 17.81 -14.26 -1.60
C GLY A 185 18.26 -13.96 -3.04
N ASP A 186 17.28 -13.87 -3.96
CA ASP A 186 17.57 -13.64 -5.36
C ASP A 186 18.09 -12.23 -5.65
N LYS A 187 18.94 -12.14 -6.66
CA LYS A 187 19.47 -10.88 -7.18
C LYS A 187 18.41 -10.15 -7.97
N VAL A 188 17.96 -9.01 -7.48
CA VAL A 188 16.92 -8.20 -8.14
C VAL A 188 17.45 -7.45 -9.36
N THR A 189 18.76 -7.24 -9.51
CA THR A 189 19.31 -6.37 -10.54
C THR A 189 19.81 -7.12 -11.76
N LYS A 190 19.32 -6.76 -12.96
CA LYS A 190 19.91 -7.13 -14.25
C LYS A 190 21.31 -6.51 -14.49
N GLN A 191 21.79 -5.64 -13.61
CA GLN A 191 23.00 -4.83 -13.80
C GLN A 191 24.24 -5.33 -13.02
N GLY A 192 24.22 -6.58 -12.55
CA GLY A 192 25.41 -7.24 -12.01
C GLY A 192 25.90 -6.73 -10.65
N LEU A 193 25.06 -6.09 -9.86
CA LEU A 193 25.33 -5.84 -8.46
C LEU A 193 25.07 -7.12 -7.69
N ASP A 194 26.15 -7.91 -7.54
CA ASP A 194 26.20 -9.10 -6.72
C ASP A 194 26.07 -8.75 -5.23
N ARG A 195 24.90 -8.36 -4.81
CA ARG A 195 24.50 -8.44 -3.41
C ARG A 195 23.81 -9.78 -3.26
N ASP A 196 24.49 -10.72 -2.62
CA ASP A 196 23.85 -11.87 -2.03
C ASP A 196 22.77 -11.30 -1.10
N CYS A 197 21.50 -11.51 -1.44
CA CYS A 197 20.42 -11.12 -0.57
C CYS A 197 20.39 -12.08 0.61
N ASP A 198 20.22 -11.54 1.83
CA ASP A 198 20.09 -12.37 3.03
C ASP A 198 18.95 -13.36 2.84
N PRO A 199 19.11 -14.66 3.20
CA PRO A 199 18.02 -15.62 3.15
C PRO A 199 16.91 -15.24 4.11
N LEU A 200 15.66 -15.56 3.75
CA LEU A 200 14.50 -15.40 4.61
C LEU A 200 14.08 -16.74 5.21
N ILE A 201 13.99 -16.79 6.53
CA ILE A 201 13.39 -17.90 7.28
C ILE A 201 12.04 -17.42 7.85
N VAL A 202 10.97 -18.10 7.46
CA VAL A 202 9.61 -17.84 7.95
C VAL A 202 9.30 -18.86 9.02
N LEU A 203 8.95 -18.40 10.22
CA LEU A 203 8.60 -19.26 11.35
C LEU A 203 7.09 -19.34 11.48
N THR A 204 6.52 -20.54 11.41
CA THR A 204 5.12 -20.78 11.77
C THR A 204 4.92 -20.59 13.28
N PRO A 205 3.66 -20.48 13.77
CA PRO A 205 3.41 -20.46 15.21
C PRO A 205 3.94 -21.70 15.94
N ALA A 206 3.85 -22.88 15.34
CA ALA A 206 4.37 -24.11 15.90
C ALA A 206 5.90 -24.11 15.99
N ALA A 207 6.59 -23.71 14.93
CA ALA A 207 8.04 -23.55 14.94
C ALA A 207 8.50 -22.47 15.93
N SER A 208 7.76 -21.36 16.04
CA SER A 208 8.05 -20.29 17.00
C SER A 208 7.99 -20.81 18.44
N ALA A 209 6.97 -21.58 18.78
CA ALA A 209 6.82 -22.17 20.10
C ALA A 209 7.94 -23.19 20.40
N ALA A 210 8.28 -24.07 19.44
CA ALA A 210 9.38 -25.03 19.58
C ALA A 210 10.75 -24.35 19.77
N LEU A 211 10.93 -23.15 19.22
CA LEU A 211 12.13 -22.32 19.38
C LEU A 211 12.06 -21.39 20.60
N HIS A 212 11.15 -21.64 21.53
CA HIS A 212 10.96 -20.87 22.78
C HIS A 212 10.68 -19.38 22.57
N LEU A 213 10.07 -19.01 21.44
CA LEU A 213 9.55 -17.68 21.22
C LEU A 213 8.14 -17.55 21.84
N PRO A 214 7.79 -16.43 22.48
CA PRO A 214 6.47 -16.26 23.05
C PRO A 214 5.38 -16.23 21.96
N VAL A 215 4.17 -16.65 22.33
CA VAL A 215 3.01 -16.68 21.41
C VAL A 215 2.65 -15.27 20.93
N ALA A 216 2.85 -14.25 21.79
CA ALA A 216 2.61 -12.85 21.48
C ALA A 216 3.70 -11.98 22.09
N LEU A 217 3.84 -10.77 21.57
CA LEU A 217 4.74 -9.76 22.13
C LEU A 217 4.00 -8.97 23.24
N ASP A 218 4.59 -8.89 24.43
CA ASP A 218 4.00 -8.20 25.60
C ASP A 218 3.95 -6.68 25.37
N ASP A 219 4.97 -6.12 24.74
CA ASP A 219 5.06 -4.68 24.47
C ASP A 219 4.50 -4.36 23.07
N ARG A 220 3.19 -4.07 23.00
CA ARG A 220 2.52 -3.67 21.76
C ARG A 220 3.04 -2.36 21.17
N ALA A 221 3.60 -1.47 22.01
CA ALA A 221 4.11 -0.18 21.54
C ALA A 221 5.46 -0.32 20.85
N ARG A 222 6.31 -1.23 21.33
CA ARG A 222 7.65 -1.47 20.75
C ARG A 222 7.69 -2.60 19.76
N LEU A 223 6.72 -3.51 19.76
CA LEU A 223 6.60 -4.67 18.86
C LEU A 223 7.90 -5.48 18.77
N ARG A 224 8.58 -5.73 19.90
CA ARG A 224 9.82 -6.50 19.98
C ARG A 224 10.00 -7.18 21.33
N LEU A 225 10.77 -8.26 21.35
CA LEU A 225 11.22 -8.89 22.60
C LEU A 225 12.07 -7.91 23.41
N ALA A 226 11.96 -8.01 24.73
CA ALA A 226 12.85 -7.32 25.64
C ALA A 226 14.32 -7.76 25.42
N ASP A 227 15.26 -6.84 25.55
CA ASP A 227 16.69 -7.15 25.40
C ASP A 227 17.22 -8.15 26.43
N SER A 228 16.49 -8.37 27.54
CA SER A 228 16.73 -9.36 28.59
C SER A 228 16.17 -10.74 28.31
N HIS A 229 15.39 -10.91 27.21
CA HIS A 229 14.78 -12.21 26.89
C HIS A 229 15.84 -13.30 26.68
N PRO A 230 15.66 -14.55 27.20
CA PRO A 230 16.66 -15.62 27.12
C PRO A 230 17.16 -15.89 25.67
N VAL A 231 16.27 -15.89 24.68
CA VAL A 231 16.62 -16.07 23.26
C VAL A 231 17.59 -14.99 22.79
N ILE A 232 17.43 -13.73 23.23
CA ILE A 232 18.33 -12.63 22.88
C ILE A 232 19.72 -12.86 23.51
N ALA A 233 19.77 -13.33 24.77
CA ALA A 233 21.02 -13.67 25.45
C ALA A 233 21.76 -14.82 24.73
N GLN A 234 21.04 -15.89 24.35
CA GLN A 234 21.60 -17.01 23.59
C GLN A 234 22.19 -16.58 22.24
N LEU A 235 21.44 -15.71 21.48
CA LEU A 235 21.94 -15.17 20.22
C LEU A 235 23.26 -14.38 20.41
N ARG A 236 23.33 -13.53 21.44
CA ARG A 236 24.55 -12.77 21.76
C ARG A 236 25.72 -13.66 22.14
N GLN A 237 25.50 -14.69 22.98
CA GLN A 237 26.52 -15.67 23.36
C GLN A 237 27.06 -16.45 22.14
N ALA A 238 26.18 -16.75 21.16
CA ALA A 238 26.58 -17.40 19.91
C ALA A 238 27.23 -16.45 18.88
N GLY A 239 27.49 -15.19 19.26
CA GLY A 239 28.13 -14.19 18.41
C GLY A 239 27.24 -13.56 17.35
N PHE A 240 25.92 -13.65 17.52
CA PHE A 240 24.96 -12.93 16.68
C PHE A 240 24.61 -11.55 17.25
N SER A 241 24.27 -10.65 16.36
CA SER A 241 23.81 -9.28 16.67
C SER A 241 22.48 -9.02 15.99
N LEU A 242 21.71 -8.09 16.57
CA LEU A 242 20.45 -7.61 16.01
C LEU A 242 20.62 -6.19 15.46
N THR A 243 19.80 -5.82 14.49
CA THR A 243 19.69 -4.44 14.07
C THR A 243 19.05 -3.58 15.17
N ARG A 244 19.08 -2.25 15.03
CA ARG A 244 18.47 -1.31 15.99
C ARG A 244 16.96 -1.55 16.19
N ARG A 245 16.29 -2.24 15.25
CA ARG A 245 14.86 -2.59 15.36
C ARG A 245 14.60 -3.67 16.42
N GLY A 246 15.63 -4.40 16.86
CA GLY A 246 15.50 -5.50 17.82
C GLY A 246 14.85 -6.74 17.21
N PHE A 247 14.34 -7.63 18.06
CA PHE A 247 13.73 -8.89 17.66
C PHE A 247 12.19 -8.75 17.71
N GLY A 248 11.62 -8.26 16.62
CA GLY A 248 10.18 -8.12 16.41
C GLY A 248 9.64 -9.11 15.37
N PRO A 249 8.51 -8.82 14.69
CA PRO A 249 7.94 -9.69 13.65
C PRO A 249 8.88 -9.95 12.47
N TRP A 250 9.77 -8.98 12.16
CA TRP A 250 10.72 -9.05 11.06
C TRP A 250 12.16 -8.77 11.54
N PRO A 251 12.77 -9.62 12.38
CA PRO A 251 14.12 -9.38 12.87
C PRO A 251 15.16 -9.73 11.81
N SER A 252 16.23 -8.95 11.75
CA SER A 252 17.43 -9.28 11.01
C SER A 252 18.56 -9.62 11.99
N VAL A 253 19.04 -10.85 11.91
CA VAL A 253 20.07 -11.42 12.77
C VAL A 253 21.36 -11.59 11.96
N PHE A 254 22.47 -11.07 12.45
CA PHE A 254 23.71 -11.09 11.68
C PHE A 254 24.94 -11.38 12.55
N ARG A 255 25.98 -11.93 11.93
CA ARG A 255 27.33 -11.98 12.51
C ARG A 255 28.15 -10.80 12.02
N PRO A 256 29.03 -10.22 12.85
CA PRO A 256 29.97 -9.18 12.41
C PRO A 256 30.75 -9.61 11.18
N VAL A 257 31.12 -8.63 10.34
CA VAL A 257 31.86 -8.87 9.09
C VAL A 257 33.20 -9.56 9.37
N ARG A 258 33.38 -10.73 8.77
CA ARG A 258 34.71 -11.39 8.67
C ARG A 258 35.01 -11.52 7.18
N ASN A 259 36.25 -11.18 6.77
CA ASN A 259 36.72 -11.29 5.38
C ASN A 259 35.78 -10.55 4.37
N ASN A 260 35.35 -9.34 4.69
CA ASN A 260 34.45 -8.50 3.89
C ASN A 260 33.06 -9.12 3.59
N LYS A 261 32.68 -10.24 4.22
CA LYS A 261 31.34 -10.83 4.10
C LYS A 261 30.58 -10.71 5.42
N ARG A 262 29.40 -10.13 5.36
CA ARG A 262 28.41 -10.12 6.43
C ARG A 262 27.55 -11.38 6.27
N ALA A 263 27.51 -12.22 7.31
CA ALA A 263 26.57 -13.33 7.39
C ALA A 263 25.31 -12.85 8.10
N SER A 264 24.19 -12.81 7.41
CA SER A 264 22.91 -12.27 7.93
C SER A 264 21.76 -13.17 7.51
N VAL A 265 20.76 -13.30 8.37
CA VAL A 265 19.51 -14.03 8.13
C VAL A 265 18.35 -13.09 8.47
N GLN A 266 17.41 -12.97 7.55
CA GLN A 266 16.15 -12.29 7.79
C GLN A 266 15.12 -13.31 8.32
N LEU A 267 14.41 -12.97 9.38
CA LEU A 267 13.32 -13.80 9.89
C LEU A 267 11.96 -13.14 9.63
N ALA A 268 10.92 -13.96 9.55
CA ALA A 268 9.52 -13.54 9.60
C ALA A 268 8.79 -14.42 10.61
N VAL A 269 8.33 -13.84 11.72
CA VAL A 269 7.64 -14.57 12.79
C VAL A 269 6.14 -14.40 12.61
N THR A 270 5.47 -15.41 12.06
CA THR A 270 4.04 -15.31 11.70
C THR A 270 3.15 -15.24 12.94
N ALA A 271 3.56 -15.83 14.06
CA ALA A 271 2.86 -15.70 15.34
C ALA A 271 2.71 -14.25 15.81
N TRP A 272 3.59 -13.35 15.37
CA TRP A 272 3.57 -11.94 15.74
C TRP A 272 3.02 -11.03 14.63
N GLY A 273 2.32 -11.61 13.66
CA GLY A 273 1.65 -10.88 12.59
C GLY A 273 2.51 -10.63 11.34
N ALA A 274 3.73 -11.18 11.26
CA ALA A 274 4.44 -11.17 9.99
C ALA A 274 3.61 -11.90 8.92
N LEU A 275 3.51 -11.35 7.71
CA LEU A 275 2.74 -11.84 6.56
C LEU A 275 1.20 -11.76 6.69
N SER A 276 0.64 -11.47 7.86
CA SER A 276 -0.81 -11.26 8.04
C SER A 276 -1.19 -9.79 8.24
N GLN A 277 -0.20 -8.93 8.54
CA GLN A 277 -0.36 -7.50 8.78
C GLN A 277 0.55 -6.69 7.84
N ASP A 278 0.57 -5.37 8.01
CA ASP A 278 1.48 -4.46 7.30
C ASP A 278 1.41 -4.56 5.76
N GLY A 279 0.20 -4.78 5.25
CA GLY A 279 -0.10 -4.85 3.83
C GLY A 279 0.05 -6.23 3.19
N TRP A 280 0.55 -7.24 3.91
CA TRP A 280 0.63 -8.60 3.40
C TRP A 280 -0.74 -9.25 3.28
N ASN A 281 -1.51 -9.26 4.37
CA ASN A 281 -2.86 -9.81 4.45
C ASN A 281 -2.99 -11.21 3.80
N LEU A 282 -1.93 -12.03 3.92
CA LEU A 282 -1.99 -13.42 3.45
C LEU A 282 -2.95 -14.21 4.34
N PRO A 283 -3.83 -15.02 3.76
CA PRO A 283 -4.65 -15.92 4.55
C PRO A 283 -3.77 -16.96 5.27
N PRO A 284 -4.29 -17.62 6.31
CA PRO A 284 -3.64 -18.80 6.87
C PRO A 284 -3.45 -19.87 5.79
N LEU A 285 -2.20 -20.21 5.49
CA LEU A 285 -1.82 -21.19 4.48
C LEU A 285 -1.03 -22.33 5.12
N PRO A 286 -1.17 -23.58 4.61
CA PRO A 286 -0.25 -24.65 4.95
C PRO A 286 1.21 -24.22 4.65
N PRO A 287 2.20 -24.70 5.42
CA PRO A 287 3.60 -24.27 5.28
C PRO A 287 4.17 -24.43 3.86
N ALA A 288 3.82 -25.52 3.17
CA ALA A 288 4.24 -25.74 1.78
C ALA A 288 3.64 -24.72 0.79
N ASP A 289 2.34 -24.39 0.96
CA ASP A 289 1.68 -23.37 0.12
C ASP A 289 2.21 -21.97 0.42
N LEU A 290 2.48 -21.66 1.68
CA LEU A 290 3.10 -20.41 2.08
C LEU A 290 4.51 -20.27 1.44
N ALA A 291 5.33 -21.33 1.46
CA ALA A 291 6.64 -21.34 0.81
C ALA A 291 6.51 -21.11 -0.71
N ARG A 292 5.54 -21.76 -1.38
CA ARG A 292 5.26 -21.59 -2.81
C ARG A 292 4.84 -20.15 -3.15
N VAL A 293 3.92 -19.56 -2.37
CA VAL A 293 3.45 -18.17 -2.57
C VAL A 293 4.57 -17.17 -2.39
N LEU A 294 5.37 -17.31 -1.33
CA LEU A 294 6.50 -16.41 -1.06
C LEU A 294 7.62 -16.61 -2.08
N GLY A 295 7.80 -17.81 -2.61
CA GLY A 295 8.67 -18.10 -3.76
C GLY A 295 8.21 -17.33 -4.99
N ALA A 296 6.95 -17.45 -5.37
CA ALA A 296 6.37 -16.71 -6.50
C ALA A 296 6.46 -15.18 -6.32
N TYR A 297 6.27 -14.68 -5.10
CA TYR A 297 6.47 -13.26 -4.80
C TYR A 297 7.94 -12.85 -5.01
N THR A 298 8.89 -13.68 -4.54
CA THR A 298 10.33 -13.42 -4.69
C THR A 298 10.74 -13.38 -6.15
N ASP A 299 10.33 -14.36 -6.95
CA ASP A 299 10.66 -14.45 -8.38
C ASP A 299 10.12 -13.25 -9.16
N ARG A 300 8.94 -12.78 -8.79
CA ARG A 300 8.27 -11.66 -9.46
C ARG A 300 8.77 -10.29 -9.00
N LEU A 301 9.08 -10.12 -7.72
CA LEU A 301 9.51 -8.85 -7.14
C LEU A 301 10.87 -8.92 -6.45
N LEU A 302 10.90 -9.39 -5.22
CA LEU A 302 12.10 -9.57 -4.38
C LEU A 302 11.76 -10.44 -3.16
N THR A 303 12.77 -10.99 -2.50
CA THR A 303 12.60 -11.68 -1.21
C THR A 303 12.01 -10.73 -0.17
N PRO A 304 10.92 -11.11 0.53
CA PRO A 304 10.27 -10.27 1.54
C PRO A 304 11.21 -9.77 2.63
N ARG A 305 11.09 -8.49 3.02
CA ARG A 305 12.00 -7.83 3.97
C ARG A 305 11.30 -6.95 5.00
N GLY A 306 10.10 -7.30 5.40
CA GLY A 306 9.27 -6.51 6.29
C GLY A 306 7.89 -6.28 5.69
N SER A 307 7.26 -5.13 5.95
CA SER A 307 5.97 -4.79 5.32
C SER A 307 6.08 -4.72 3.79
N THR A 308 4.95 -4.88 3.10
CA THR A 308 4.89 -4.71 1.64
C THR A 308 5.35 -3.31 1.20
N ALA A 309 5.10 -2.29 2.02
CA ALA A 309 5.59 -0.94 1.78
C ALA A 309 7.13 -0.85 1.84
N VAL A 310 7.77 -1.57 2.77
CA VAL A 310 9.24 -1.70 2.83
C VAL A 310 9.75 -2.42 1.59
N CYS A 311 9.12 -3.53 1.19
CA CYS A 311 9.46 -4.24 -0.05
C CYS A 311 9.37 -3.34 -1.28
N GLY A 312 8.35 -2.45 -1.35
CA GLY A 312 8.19 -1.50 -2.46
C GLY A 312 9.36 -0.52 -2.59
N VAL A 313 9.85 0.04 -1.49
CA VAL A 313 11.02 0.96 -1.49
C VAL A 313 12.34 0.19 -1.73
N GLU A 314 12.48 -0.99 -1.13
CA GLU A 314 13.66 -1.84 -1.38
C GLU A 314 13.75 -2.21 -2.86
N LEU A 315 12.64 -2.50 -3.52
CA LEU A 315 12.58 -2.76 -4.95
C LEU A 315 13.01 -1.53 -5.76
N MET A 316 12.55 -0.31 -5.43
CA MET A 316 13.00 0.93 -6.07
C MET A 316 14.52 1.07 -5.96
N THR A 317 15.05 0.87 -4.75
CA THR A 317 16.47 0.98 -4.46
C THR A 317 17.28 -0.12 -5.16
N ALA A 318 16.79 -1.35 -5.19
CA ALA A 318 17.48 -2.47 -5.83
C ALA A 318 17.58 -2.29 -7.35
N LEU A 319 16.53 -1.76 -8.00
CA LEU A 319 16.52 -1.52 -9.45
C LEU A 319 17.30 -0.27 -9.86
N ARG A 320 17.48 0.68 -8.95
CA ARG A 320 18.25 1.91 -9.10
C ARG A 320 19.13 2.12 -7.87
N PRO A 321 20.14 1.26 -7.64
CA PRO A 321 20.97 1.34 -6.44
C PRO A 321 21.72 2.70 -6.38
N PRO A 322 21.92 3.24 -5.17
CA PRO A 322 22.56 4.56 -5.01
C PRO A 322 24.01 4.59 -5.44
N THR A 323 24.70 3.43 -5.44
CA THR A 323 26.11 3.30 -5.83
C THR A 323 26.26 2.25 -6.92
N ARG A 324 27.28 2.42 -7.78
CA ARG A 324 27.71 1.40 -8.74
C ARG A 324 29.05 0.79 -8.28
N PRO A 325 29.27 -0.50 -8.51
CA PRO A 325 30.58 -1.11 -8.32
C PRO A 325 31.57 -0.46 -9.29
N ARG A 326 32.75 -0.04 -8.81
CA ARG A 326 33.87 0.32 -9.69
C ARG A 326 34.45 -0.92 -10.35
N ARG A 327 34.78 -0.85 -11.65
CA ARG A 327 35.50 -1.91 -12.37
C ARG A 327 37.01 -1.97 -12.01
N ALA A 328 37.51 -1.03 -11.20
CA ALA A 328 38.92 -0.95 -10.85
C ALA A 328 39.33 -1.99 -9.79
N PRO A 329 40.56 -2.53 -9.84
CA PRO A 329 41.12 -3.34 -8.76
C PRO A 329 41.18 -2.51 -7.48
N GLY A 330 40.42 -2.84 -6.48
CA GLY A 330 40.33 -2.10 -5.22
C GLY A 330 38.90 -1.74 -4.78
N GLY A 331 37.91 -2.01 -5.62
CA GLY A 331 36.51 -2.10 -5.21
C GLY A 331 35.91 -0.86 -4.53
N GLY A 332 35.96 0.31 -5.17
CA GLY A 332 35.20 1.49 -4.72
C GLY A 332 33.84 1.60 -5.40
N GLY A 333 32.80 2.03 -4.68
CA GLY A 333 31.52 2.41 -5.28
C GLY A 333 31.51 3.89 -5.67
N GLU A 334 30.91 4.22 -6.81
CA GLU A 334 30.62 5.60 -7.21
C GLU A 334 29.11 5.87 -7.17
N PRO A 335 28.69 7.13 -6.97
CA PRO A 335 27.27 7.48 -7.02
C PRO A 335 26.65 7.06 -8.36
N ASN A 336 25.46 6.45 -8.30
CA ASN A 336 24.70 6.12 -9.50
C ASN A 336 23.90 7.35 -9.96
N PRO A 337 24.17 7.96 -11.13
CA PRO A 337 23.47 9.15 -11.59
C PRO A 337 21.96 8.90 -11.85
N ARG A 338 21.53 7.64 -11.92
CA ARG A 338 20.11 7.26 -12.07
C ARG A 338 19.47 6.76 -10.79
N GLY A 339 20.21 6.71 -9.67
CA GLY A 339 19.75 6.34 -8.35
C GLY A 339 19.56 7.53 -7.44
N LEU A 340 18.78 7.39 -6.38
CA LEU A 340 18.70 8.36 -5.31
C LEU A 340 19.81 8.06 -4.29
N HIS A 341 20.79 8.95 -4.19
CA HIS A 341 21.94 8.77 -3.29
C HIS A 341 22.13 9.94 -2.32
N THR A 342 21.43 11.06 -2.53
CA THR A 342 21.53 12.27 -1.70
C THR A 342 20.27 12.39 -0.85
N VAL A 343 20.45 12.60 0.45
CA VAL A 343 19.35 13.02 1.33
C VAL A 343 19.05 14.48 1.03
N LEU A 344 17.84 14.79 0.64
CA LEU A 344 17.42 16.13 0.27
C LEU A 344 16.31 16.60 1.21
N GLU A 345 16.39 17.86 1.64
CA GLU A 345 15.25 18.54 2.22
C GLU A 345 14.23 18.85 1.09
N PRO A 346 12.92 18.74 1.36
CA PRO A 346 11.89 19.12 0.41
C PRO A 346 11.88 20.64 0.21
N ALA A 347 11.28 21.11 -0.87
CA ALA A 347 10.90 22.52 -0.94
C ALA A 347 9.81 22.83 0.12
N PRO A 348 9.71 24.07 0.63
CA PRO A 348 8.73 24.41 1.66
C PRO A 348 7.28 23.99 1.35
N PRO A 349 6.75 24.17 0.10
CA PRO A 349 5.40 23.72 -0.23
C PRO A 349 5.24 22.18 -0.30
N GLU A 350 6.32 21.44 -0.57
CA GLU A 350 6.31 19.97 -0.67
C GLU A 350 6.32 19.27 0.69
N ALA A 351 6.75 19.98 1.74
CA ALA A 351 6.89 19.44 3.09
C ALA A 351 5.52 19.01 3.65
N PRO A 352 5.36 17.79 4.21
CA PRO A 352 4.17 17.44 4.96
C PRO A 352 3.98 18.32 6.21
N ASP A 353 2.75 18.46 6.70
CA ASP A 353 2.44 19.32 7.85
C ASP A 353 3.23 18.98 9.13
N ALA A 354 3.58 17.71 9.32
CA ALA A 354 4.43 17.30 10.45
C ALA A 354 5.92 17.63 10.28
N HIS A 355 6.35 18.09 9.10
CA HIS A 355 7.76 18.34 8.80
C HIS A 355 8.25 19.62 9.48
N PRO A 356 9.53 19.70 9.95
CA PRO A 356 10.08 20.91 10.55
C PRO A 356 9.91 22.18 9.69
N LEU A 357 10.03 22.08 8.37
CA LEU A 357 9.84 23.20 7.43
C LEU A 357 8.38 23.66 7.29
N ALA A 358 7.41 22.89 7.76
CA ALA A 358 6.00 23.29 7.70
C ALA A 358 5.59 24.10 8.94
N ARG A 359 6.49 24.30 9.91
CA ARG A 359 6.20 25.07 11.11
C ARG A 359 5.86 26.52 10.76
N GLY A 360 4.65 26.95 11.13
CA GLY A 360 4.15 28.31 10.82
C GLY A 360 3.74 28.54 9.35
N ARG A 361 3.75 27.51 8.50
CA ARG A 361 3.25 27.59 7.13
C ARG A 361 1.72 27.68 7.14
N LEU A 362 1.19 28.59 6.34
CA LEU A 362 -0.24 28.72 6.11
C LEU A 362 -0.73 27.61 5.14
N PRO A 363 -2.01 27.18 5.22
CA PRO A 363 -2.53 26.15 4.35
C PRO A 363 -2.34 26.40 2.85
N GLU A 364 -2.53 27.64 2.39
CA GLU A 364 -2.37 28.06 0.99
C GLU A 364 -0.92 28.01 0.48
N GLN A 365 0.04 27.91 1.40
CA GLN A 365 1.45 27.73 1.09
C GLN A 365 1.85 26.27 0.92
N ALA A 366 0.93 25.33 1.19
CA ALA A 366 1.14 23.91 0.99
C ALA A 366 0.78 23.46 -0.43
N MET A 367 1.52 22.51 -0.96
CA MET A 367 1.18 21.86 -2.22
C MET A 367 0.23 20.68 -1.95
N GLU A 368 -1.03 20.82 -2.35
CA GLU A 368 -2.09 19.83 -2.17
C GLU A 368 -2.26 18.91 -3.40
N GLU A 369 -1.21 18.23 -3.81
CA GLU A 369 -1.28 17.23 -4.88
C GLU A 369 -1.70 15.87 -4.32
N GLU A 370 -3.00 15.75 -4.01
CA GLU A 370 -3.62 14.52 -3.51
C GLU A 370 -4.65 13.96 -4.49
N ALA A 371 -5.07 12.73 -4.25
CA ALA A 371 -6.11 12.06 -5.03
C ALA A 371 -7.48 12.69 -4.76
N TRP A 372 -8.38 12.63 -5.73
CA TRP A 372 -9.72 13.21 -5.60
C TRP A 372 -10.58 12.58 -4.51
N ASP A 373 -11.39 13.44 -3.89
CA ASP A 373 -12.64 13.10 -3.19
C ASP A 373 -13.70 14.09 -3.67
N TRP A 374 -14.45 13.72 -4.73
CA TRP A 374 -15.41 14.58 -5.40
C TRP A 374 -16.68 13.85 -5.78
N SER A 375 -17.82 14.52 -5.65
CA SER A 375 -19.11 14.05 -6.12
C SER A 375 -20.03 15.22 -6.48
N ARG A 376 -21.02 14.99 -7.34
CA ARG A 376 -22.03 15.95 -7.73
C ARG A 376 -23.44 15.32 -7.69
N PRO A 377 -24.52 16.12 -7.55
CA PRO A 377 -25.87 15.58 -7.68
C PRO A 377 -26.09 15.11 -9.13
N PRO A 378 -26.83 14.03 -9.34
CA PRO A 378 -27.32 13.70 -10.67
C PRO A 378 -28.31 14.73 -11.14
N SER A 379 -28.34 15.06 -12.43
CA SER A 379 -29.37 15.91 -13.04
C SER A 379 -30.72 15.19 -13.07
N GLN A 380 -31.80 15.93 -13.24
CA GLN A 380 -33.12 15.33 -13.42
C GLN A 380 -33.17 14.37 -14.61
N GLN A 381 -32.48 14.73 -15.71
CA GLN A 381 -32.37 13.86 -16.87
C GLN A 381 -31.63 12.57 -16.54
N GLU A 382 -30.45 12.64 -15.87
CA GLU A 382 -29.70 11.46 -15.49
C GLU A 382 -30.49 10.55 -14.54
N THR A 383 -31.23 11.12 -13.59
CA THR A 383 -32.08 10.34 -12.68
C THR A 383 -33.24 9.64 -13.40
N ALA A 384 -33.83 10.29 -14.42
CA ALA A 384 -34.94 9.73 -15.19
C ALA A 384 -34.45 8.66 -16.20
N GLU A 385 -33.26 8.83 -16.77
CA GLU A 385 -32.73 8.01 -17.86
C GLU A 385 -31.96 6.79 -17.34
N PHE A 386 -31.16 6.93 -16.26
CA PHE A 386 -30.25 5.91 -15.81
C PHE A 386 -30.66 5.31 -14.46
N PRO A 387 -31.18 4.07 -14.43
CA PRO A 387 -31.59 3.42 -13.19
C PRO A 387 -30.40 2.94 -12.34
N HIS A 388 -29.18 2.83 -12.91
CA HIS A 388 -28.00 2.28 -12.28
C HIS A 388 -26.83 3.27 -12.26
N VAL A 389 -25.91 3.00 -11.33
CA VAL A 389 -24.59 3.63 -11.25
C VAL A 389 -23.54 2.53 -11.24
N VAL A 390 -22.52 2.67 -12.08
CA VAL A 390 -21.43 1.70 -12.22
C VAL A 390 -20.11 2.34 -11.85
N GLY A 391 -19.37 1.69 -10.94
CA GLY A 391 -18.03 2.08 -10.53
C GLY A 391 -16.96 1.48 -11.43
N LEU A 392 -16.10 2.34 -11.95
CA LEU A 392 -14.93 1.98 -12.78
C LEU A 392 -13.66 2.38 -12.02
N ASP A 393 -12.91 1.38 -11.54
CA ASP A 393 -11.64 1.59 -10.85
C ASP A 393 -10.45 1.32 -11.79
N THR A 394 -9.39 2.10 -11.65
CA THR A 394 -8.22 1.98 -12.53
C THR A 394 -7.18 1.03 -11.93
N ASN A 395 -6.85 -0.05 -12.65
CA ASN A 395 -5.84 -1.01 -12.19
C ASN A 395 -4.47 -0.35 -12.02
N LEU A 396 -3.90 -0.42 -10.81
CA LEU A 396 -2.58 0.10 -10.47
C LEU A 396 -2.34 1.55 -10.97
N ALA A 397 -3.33 2.43 -10.83
CA ALA A 397 -3.33 3.79 -11.40
C ALA A 397 -2.05 4.58 -11.10
N PHE A 398 -1.65 4.64 -9.83
CA PHE A 398 -0.47 5.40 -9.40
C PHE A 398 0.85 4.76 -9.90
N ALA A 399 0.91 3.42 -9.93
CA ALA A 399 2.07 2.74 -10.51
C ALA A 399 2.16 2.99 -12.03
N ALA A 400 1.04 2.93 -12.75
CA ALA A 400 0.98 3.26 -14.17
C ALA A 400 1.38 4.72 -14.45
N ALA A 401 0.96 5.66 -13.59
CA ALA A 401 1.33 7.07 -13.68
C ALA A 401 2.82 7.32 -13.46
N SER A 402 3.52 6.45 -12.75
CA SER A 402 4.97 6.56 -12.52
C SER A 402 5.83 6.19 -13.72
N SER A 403 5.23 5.54 -14.73
CA SER A 403 5.94 5.08 -15.95
C SER A 403 6.45 6.26 -16.78
N GLY A 404 7.76 6.32 -17.00
CA GLY A 404 8.38 7.39 -17.80
C GLY A 404 8.24 8.80 -17.22
N LEU A 405 7.80 8.95 -15.97
CA LEU A 405 7.67 10.25 -15.31
C LEU A 405 9.06 10.80 -14.96
N PRO A 406 9.48 11.95 -15.54
CA PRO A 406 10.67 12.65 -15.08
C PRO A 406 10.46 13.19 -13.66
N VAL A 407 11.41 12.92 -12.78
CA VAL A 407 11.42 13.43 -11.39
C VAL A 407 12.79 13.95 -11.04
N GLY A 408 12.88 14.83 -10.05
CA GLY A 408 14.17 15.27 -9.54
C GLY A 408 14.94 14.10 -8.90
N LEU A 409 16.26 14.04 -9.11
CA LEU A 409 17.11 12.98 -8.57
C LEU A 409 17.88 13.45 -7.33
N ASN A 410 19.05 14.06 -7.51
CA ASN A 410 19.99 14.31 -6.41
C ASN A 410 20.32 15.79 -6.19
N SER A 411 19.80 16.70 -7.04
CA SER A 411 19.93 18.15 -6.83
C SER A 411 18.88 18.66 -5.82
N PRO A 412 19.26 19.57 -4.92
CA PRO A 412 18.29 20.25 -4.06
C PRO A 412 17.32 21.11 -4.91
N PRO A 413 16.12 21.43 -4.38
CA PRO A 413 15.22 22.34 -5.07
C PRO A 413 15.83 23.74 -5.17
N ARG A 414 15.82 24.31 -6.38
CA ARG A 414 16.29 25.67 -6.67
C ARG A 414 15.09 26.61 -6.78
N HIS A 415 15.04 27.62 -5.91
CA HIS A 415 14.02 28.66 -5.97
C HIS A 415 14.23 29.62 -7.17
N ALA A 416 13.13 29.95 -7.84
CA ALA A 416 13.14 30.91 -8.96
C ALA A 416 11.89 31.80 -8.90
N LEU A 417 12.03 33.09 -9.16
CA LEU A 417 10.95 34.05 -9.24
C LEU A 417 10.55 34.27 -10.71
N ALA A 418 9.24 34.28 -10.96
CA ALA A 418 8.63 34.43 -12.28
C ALA A 418 9.32 33.62 -13.40
N PRO A 419 9.62 32.32 -13.19
CA PRO A 419 10.25 31.50 -14.21
C PRO A 419 9.27 31.21 -15.36
N ALA A 420 9.76 31.08 -16.58
CA ALA A 420 8.98 30.51 -17.66
C ALA A 420 8.69 29.03 -17.33
N PHE A 421 7.45 28.58 -17.55
CA PHE A 421 7.08 27.18 -17.33
C PHE A 421 7.73 26.28 -18.39
N ASP A 422 8.37 25.20 -17.95
CA ASP A 422 8.92 24.13 -18.79
C ASP A 422 8.42 22.78 -18.27
N ASP A 423 7.66 22.06 -19.09
CA ASP A 423 7.06 20.75 -18.77
C ASP A 423 8.09 19.62 -18.59
N LYS A 424 9.35 19.86 -18.97
CA LYS A 424 10.47 18.92 -18.81
C LYS A 424 11.19 19.05 -17.47
N ILE A 425 10.97 20.14 -16.75
CA ILE A 425 11.63 20.41 -15.47
C ILE A 425 10.70 20.04 -14.32
N PRO A 426 10.97 18.96 -13.56
CA PRO A 426 10.22 18.65 -12.36
C PRO A 426 10.34 19.77 -11.31
N GLY A 427 9.21 20.15 -10.72
CA GLY A 427 9.20 21.20 -9.71
C GLY A 427 7.85 21.35 -9.02
N ALA A 428 7.85 22.20 -7.98
CA ALA A 428 6.68 22.80 -7.38
C ALA A 428 6.58 24.24 -7.90
N TRP A 429 5.44 24.58 -8.50
CA TRP A 429 5.19 25.83 -9.20
C TRP A 429 4.01 26.56 -8.56
N TYR A 430 4.19 27.80 -8.16
CA TYR A 430 3.11 28.66 -7.67
C TYR A 430 2.48 29.42 -8.81
N CYS A 431 1.20 29.16 -9.06
CA CYS A 431 0.51 29.69 -10.24
C CYS A 431 -0.97 29.95 -9.93
N ASP A 432 -1.53 30.97 -10.57
CA ASP A 432 -2.97 31.23 -10.54
C ASP A 432 -3.67 30.54 -11.72
N LEU A 433 -4.56 29.60 -11.41
CA LEU A 433 -5.39 28.88 -12.37
C LEU A 433 -6.89 29.20 -12.23
N THR A 434 -7.27 30.28 -11.53
CA THR A 434 -8.69 30.69 -11.33
C THR A 434 -9.40 31.01 -12.64
N HIS A 435 -8.66 31.39 -13.68
CA HIS A 435 -9.19 31.72 -15.00
C HIS A 435 -9.42 30.49 -15.91
N ALA A 436 -9.12 29.29 -15.42
CA ALA A 436 -9.35 28.06 -16.18
C ALA A 436 -10.85 27.78 -16.34
N VAL A 437 -11.30 27.70 -17.60
CA VAL A 437 -12.70 27.34 -17.92
C VAL A 437 -12.81 25.83 -18.01
N LEU A 438 -13.52 25.21 -17.05
CA LEU A 438 -13.71 23.78 -16.94
C LEU A 438 -15.20 23.41 -17.03
N ASP A 439 -15.50 22.22 -17.56
CA ASP A 439 -16.88 21.69 -17.52
C ASP A 439 -17.25 21.34 -16.06
N PRO A 440 -18.29 21.96 -15.49
CA PRO A 440 -18.66 21.75 -14.07
C PRO A 440 -19.15 20.32 -13.75
N ARG A 441 -19.43 19.51 -14.77
CA ARG A 441 -19.80 18.09 -14.63
C ARG A 441 -18.59 17.16 -14.47
N LEU A 442 -17.37 17.70 -14.61
CA LEU A 442 -16.11 17.00 -14.36
C LEU A 442 -15.44 17.58 -13.12
N PRO A 443 -14.74 16.76 -12.31
CA PRO A 443 -13.93 17.30 -11.22
C PRO A 443 -12.80 18.16 -11.79
N SER A 444 -12.51 19.29 -11.16
CA SER A 444 -11.32 20.08 -11.54
C SER A 444 -10.05 19.25 -11.41
N PRO A 445 -9.17 19.19 -12.44
CA PRO A 445 -7.90 18.48 -12.34
C PRO A 445 -6.87 19.20 -11.46
N PHE A 446 -7.17 20.43 -11.03
CA PHE A 446 -6.22 21.32 -10.34
C PHE A 446 -6.33 21.27 -8.82
N THR A 447 -7.37 20.65 -8.27
CA THR A 447 -7.58 20.54 -6.82
C THR A 447 -7.89 19.10 -6.42
N ALA A 448 -7.53 18.70 -5.22
CA ALA A 448 -7.85 17.39 -4.66
C ALA A 448 -9.37 17.24 -4.37
N THR A 449 -10.04 18.35 -4.11
CA THR A 449 -11.50 18.38 -3.88
C THR A 449 -12.32 18.32 -5.18
N GLY A 450 -11.68 18.45 -6.35
CA GLY A 450 -12.36 18.55 -7.64
C GLY A 450 -13.12 19.87 -7.87
N GLN A 451 -13.02 20.82 -6.95
CA GLN A 451 -13.61 22.16 -7.11
C GLN A 451 -12.68 23.06 -7.94
N ALA A 452 -13.23 24.09 -8.56
CA ALA A 452 -12.42 25.07 -9.27
C ALA A 452 -11.42 25.76 -8.32
N PRO A 453 -10.21 26.12 -8.79
CA PRO A 453 -9.27 26.91 -8.00
C PRO A 453 -9.89 28.26 -7.60
N THR A 454 -9.61 28.70 -6.37
CA THR A 454 -10.12 29.96 -5.82
C THR A 454 -9.05 31.05 -5.68
N GLY A 455 -7.80 30.73 -5.98
CA GLY A 455 -6.64 31.61 -5.91
C GLY A 455 -5.37 30.92 -6.39
N PRO A 456 -4.23 31.62 -6.35
CA PRO A 456 -2.93 31.03 -6.64
C PRO A 456 -2.62 29.87 -5.67
N ALA A 457 -2.03 28.80 -6.18
CA ALA A 457 -1.67 27.62 -5.40
C ALA A 457 -0.40 26.96 -5.95
N TRP A 458 0.15 26.01 -5.19
CA TRP A 458 1.30 25.21 -5.59
C TRP A 458 0.88 23.98 -6.35
N TYR A 459 1.46 23.77 -7.52
CA TYR A 459 1.21 22.66 -8.42
C TYR A 459 2.49 21.95 -8.81
N THR A 460 2.40 20.66 -9.09
CA THR A 460 3.51 19.93 -9.72
C THR A 460 3.55 20.16 -11.22
N THR A 461 4.68 19.88 -11.86
CA THR A 461 4.85 19.97 -13.31
C THR A 461 3.77 19.24 -14.11
N PRO A 462 3.36 17.97 -13.78
CA PRO A 462 2.28 17.30 -14.51
C PRO A 462 0.92 18.02 -14.49
N THR A 463 0.59 18.71 -13.41
CA THR A 463 -0.66 19.49 -13.30
C THR A 463 -0.63 20.69 -14.21
N LEU A 464 0.47 21.48 -14.21
CA LEU A 464 0.59 22.65 -15.06
C LEU A 464 0.75 22.32 -16.54
N ALA A 465 1.48 21.26 -16.87
CA ALA A 465 1.54 20.75 -18.25
C ALA A 465 0.14 20.40 -18.78
N TYR A 466 -0.71 19.84 -17.92
CA TYR A 466 -2.08 19.56 -18.29
C TYR A 466 -2.94 20.83 -18.39
N ALA A 467 -2.70 21.84 -17.57
CA ALA A 467 -3.37 23.15 -17.72
C ALA A 467 -3.09 23.75 -19.10
N GLN A 468 -1.84 23.74 -19.55
CA GLN A 468 -1.48 24.16 -20.92
C GLN A 468 -2.17 23.31 -22.01
N GLU A 469 -2.25 21.98 -21.83
CA GLU A 469 -2.98 21.09 -22.74
C GLU A 469 -4.48 21.47 -22.85
N LEU A 470 -5.06 21.96 -21.75
CA LEU A 470 -6.43 22.46 -21.71
C LEU A 470 -6.57 23.89 -22.27
N GLY A 471 -5.48 24.52 -22.73
CA GLY A 471 -5.47 25.87 -23.28
C GLY A 471 -5.42 26.98 -22.21
N VAL A 472 -5.08 26.63 -20.97
CA VAL A 472 -4.93 27.60 -19.88
C VAL A 472 -3.56 28.28 -20.02
N ASP A 473 -3.53 29.60 -19.93
CA ASP A 473 -2.28 30.35 -19.89
C ASP A 473 -1.58 30.13 -18.52
N VAL A 474 -0.40 29.54 -18.54
CA VAL A 474 0.36 29.19 -17.34
C VAL A 474 1.50 30.19 -17.14
N GLN A 475 1.35 31.06 -16.15
CA GLN A 475 2.35 32.07 -15.77
C GLN A 475 2.74 31.85 -14.29
N PRO A 476 3.82 31.11 -14.02
CA PRO A 476 4.24 30.88 -12.64
C PRO A 476 4.74 32.17 -11.99
N ILE A 477 4.30 32.39 -10.76
CA ILE A 477 4.74 33.53 -9.92
C ILE A 477 6.12 33.22 -9.31
N GLU A 478 6.27 31.98 -8.84
CA GLU A 478 7.56 31.44 -8.34
C GLU A 478 7.58 29.91 -8.49
N ALA A 479 8.74 29.30 -8.35
CA ALA A 479 8.89 27.87 -8.42
C ALA A 479 10.09 27.34 -7.62
N TYR A 480 10.02 26.07 -7.24
CA TYR A 480 11.15 25.27 -6.76
C TYR A 480 11.45 24.19 -7.79
N LEU A 481 12.55 24.35 -8.54
CA LEU A 481 12.91 23.54 -9.69
C LEU A 481 13.99 22.52 -9.38
N ARG A 482 13.97 21.38 -10.08
CA ARG A 482 14.93 20.28 -9.94
C ARG A 482 15.73 20.14 -11.22
N ASP A 483 17.03 20.47 -11.18
CA ASP A 483 17.90 20.49 -12.36
C ASP A 483 18.43 19.09 -12.75
N ASP A 484 18.71 18.20 -11.76
CA ASP A 484 19.10 16.80 -12.00
C ASP A 484 17.86 15.93 -12.07
N THR A 485 17.52 15.40 -13.25
CA THR A 485 16.24 14.76 -13.52
C THR A 485 16.37 13.40 -14.21
N GLY A 486 15.35 12.55 -14.03
CA GLY A 486 15.28 11.28 -14.74
C GLY A 486 14.05 10.44 -14.41
N PRO A 487 13.77 9.40 -15.20
CA PRO A 487 12.61 8.52 -14.99
C PRO A 487 12.92 7.44 -13.94
N TYR A 488 13.10 7.85 -12.69
CA TYR A 488 13.55 6.99 -11.57
C TYR A 488 12.66 5.76 -11.38
N LEU A 489 11.32 5.94 -11.44
CA LEU A 489 10.35 4.88 -11.13
C LEU A 489 10.04 3.94 -12.30
N THR A 490 10.55 4.17 -13.50
CA THR A 490 10.17 3.37 -14.70
C THR A 490 10.48 1.88 -14.52
N SER A 491 11.69 1.52 -14.10
CA SER A 491 12.05 0.10 -13.91
C SER A 491 11.28 -0.54 -12.76
N TRP A 492 10.95 0.22 -11.71
CA TRP A 492 10.12 -0.21 -10.61
C TRP A 492 8.68 -0.51 -11.09
N TYR A 493 8.09 0.39 -11.88
CA TYR A 493 6.79 0.19 -12.49
C TYR A 493 6.78 -1.06 -13.39
N GLU A 494 7.76 -1.21 -14.27
CA GLU A 494 7.85 -2.38 -15.16
C GLU A 494 7.85 -3.69 -14.37
N ARG A 495 8.64 -3.77 -13.30
CA ARG A 495 8.70 -4.95 -12.43
C ARG A 495 7.36 -5.23 -11.74
N ILE A 496 6.70 -4.19 -11.19
CA ILE A 496 5.37 -4.31 -10.57
C ILE A 496 4.32 -4.73 -11.59
N ARG A 497 4.30 -4.12 -12.78
CA ARG A 497 3.40 -4.46 -13.88
C ARG A 497 3.53 -5.93 -14.26
N ASP A 498 4.75 -6.38 -14.49
CA ASP A 498 5.01 -7.74 -14.94
C ASP A 498 4.63 -8.77 -13.87
N ALA A 499 4.92 -8.48 -12.59
CA ALA A 499 4.48 -9.28 -11.45
C ALA A 499 2.95 -9.37 -11.35
N TYR A 500 2.28 -8.24 -11.49
CA TYR A 500 0.82 -8.16 -11.47
C TYR A 500 0.20 -8.94 -12.62
N LEU A 501 0.67 -8.74 -13.87
CA LEU A 501 0.13 -9.41 -15.04
C LEU A 501 0.38 -10.92 -15.01
N ALA A 502 1.54 -11.36 -14.56
CA ALA A 502 1.83 -12.78 -14.37
C ALA A 502 0.88 -13.43 -13.35
N THR A 503 0.61 -12.73 -12.24
CA THR A 503 -0.31 -13.25 -11.22
C THR A 503 -1.76 -13.28 -11.70
N MET A 504 -2.19 -12.26 -12.46
CA MET A 504 -3.52 -12.26 -13.09
C MET A 504 -3.66 -13.38 -14.12
N ALA A 505 -2.60 -13.68 -14.88
CA ALA A 505 -2.58 -14.80 -15.82
C ALA A 505 -2.70 -16.17 -15.13
N ASP A 506 -2.03 -16.36 -13.98
CA ASP A 506 -2.20 -17.57 -13.15
C ASP A 506 -3.64 -17.72 -12.61
N LEU A 507 -4.33 -16.60 -12.41
CA LEU A 507 -5.74 -16.54 -12.02
C LEU A 507 -6.70 -16.64 -13.24
N GLY A 508 -6.19 -16.91 -14.45
CA GLY A 508 -6.99 -17.08 -15.66
C GLY A 508 -7.35 -15.76 -16.38
N VAL A 509 -6.81 -14.61 -15.95
CA VAL A 509 -7.12 -13.31 -16.56
C VAL A 509 -5.93 -12.81 -17.37
N HIS A 510 -6.01 -12.95 -18.70
CA HIS A 510 -4.93 -12.64 -19.64
C HIS A 510 -5.08 -11.26 -20.29
N VAL A 511 -3.96 -10.67 -20.73
CA VAL A 511 -3.91 -9.32 -21.33
C VAL A 511 -4.79 -9.17 -22.59
N LYS A 512 -4.97 -10.23 -23.36
CA LYS A 512 -5.71 -10.20 -24.63
C LYS A 512 -7.15 -10.72 -24.50
N ILE A 513 -7.67 -10.89 -23.28
CA ILE A 513 -9.04 -11.37 -23.09
C ILE A 513 -10.05 -10.33 -23.60
N PRO A 514 -11.11 -10.72 -24.34
CA PRO A 514 -12.18 -9.81 -24.73
C PRO A 514 -12.85 -9.15 -23.51
N GLN A 515 -13.39 -7.92 -23.67
CA GLN A 515 -13.94 -7.17 -22.54
C GLN A 515 -15.07 -7.89 -21.79
N ALA A 516 -15.97 -8.56 -22.51
CA ALA A 516 -17.07 -9.32 -21.90
C ALA A 516 -16.53 -10.51 -21.08
N ASP A 517 -15.58 -11.25 -21.66
CA ASP A 517 -14.95 -12.40 -20.98
C ASP A 517 -14.08 -11.93 -19.79
N TYR A 518 -13.45 -10.75 -19.91
CA TYR A 518 -12.71 -10.13 -18.82
C TYR A 518 -13.60 -9.89 -17.61
N LEU A 519 -14.80 -9.29 -17.80
CA LEU A 519 -15.72 -9.04 -16.69
C LEU A 519 -16.22 -10.35 -16.06
N ALA A 520 -16.50 -11.37 -16.88
CA ALA A 520 -16.86 -12.71 -16.40
C ALA A 520 -15.73 -13.34 -15.58
N ALA A 521 -14.49 -13.29 -16.09
CA ALA A 521 -13.32 -13.78 -15.37
C ALA A 521 -13.05 -13.03 -14.07
N MET A 522 -13.27 -11.70 -14.04
CA MET A 522 -13.12 -10.91 -12.80
C MET A 522 -14.15 -11.29 -11.73
N LYS A 523 -15.38 -11.67 -12.11
CA LYS A 523 -16.39 -12.16 -11.16
C LYS A 523 -16.00 -13.51 -10.53
N THR A 524 -15.32 -14.37 -11.28
CA THR A 524 -14.86 -15.67 -10.77
C THR A 524 -13.64 -15.56 -9.85
N LEU A 525 -12.92 -14.43 -9.84
CA LEU A 525 -11.78 -14.23 -8.95
C LEU A 525 -12.14 -14.36 -7.46
N ALA A 526 -13.37 -14.01 -7.07
CA ALA A 526 -13.80 -14.12 -5.66
C ALA A 526 -13.74 -15.57 -5.12
N THR A 527 -13.79 -16.56 -5.99
CA THR A 527 -13.75 -18.01 -5.66
C THR A 527 -12.44 -18.68 -6.09
N ALA A 528 -11.45 -17.91 -6.56
CA ALA A 528 -10.16 -18.43 -7.00
C ALA A 528 -9.28 -18.90 -5.81
N ASP A 529 -8.14 -19.51 -6.14
CA ASP A 529 -7.14 -19.95 -5.15
C ASP A 529 -6.77 -18.82 -4.19
N ALA A 530 -7.06 -19.00 -2.91
CA ALA A 530 -6.81 -18.02 -1.86
C ALA A 530 -5.32 -17.63 -1.74
N ALA A 531 -4.40 -18.54 -2.06
CA ALA A 531 -2.97 -18.29 -2.06
C ALA A 531 -2.57 -17.34 -3.20
N LEU A 532 -3.11 -17.52 -4.41
CA LEU A 532 -2.88 -16.62 -5.55
C LEU A 532 -3.54 -15.25 -5.35
N LEU A 533 -4.74 -15.22 -4.75
CA LEU A 533 -5.39 -13.95 -4.37
C LEU A 533 -4.57 -13.20 -3.33
N GLY A 534 -4.03 -13.89 -2.33
CA GLY A 534 -3.11 -13.32 -1.35
C GLY A 534 -1.83 -12.76 -2.00
N LEU A 535 -1.25 -13.49 -2.95
CA LEU A 535 -0.10 -13.02 -3.74
C LEU A 535 -0.45 -11.75 -4.54
N LEU A 536 -1.59 -11.73 -5.21
CA LEU A 536 -2.06 -10.56 -5.96
C LEU A 536 -2.25 -9.35 -5.04
N ALA A 537 -2.87 -9.55 -3.87
CA ALA A 537 -3.06 -8.51 -2.87
C ALA A 537 -1.72 -7.96 -2.36
N ALA A 538 -0.74 -8.83 -2.07
CA ALA A 538 0.60 -8.45 -1.62
C ALA A 538 1.34 -7.63 -2.70
N ILE A 539 1.25 -8.00 -3.99
CA ILE A 539 1.85 -7.24 -5.09
C ILE A 539 1.23 -5.83 -5.20
N LYS A 540 -0.10 -5.74 -5.14
CA LYS A 540 -0.81 -4.44 -5.16
C LYS A 540 -0.45 -3.57 -3.95
N ALA A 541 -0.37 -4.18 -2.77
CA ALA A 541 0.03 -3.50 -1.54
C ALA A 541 1.49 -3.02 -1.59
N THR A 542 2.38 -3.79 -2.23
CA THR A 542 3.78 -3.40 -2.47
C THR A 542 3.87 -2.15 -3.34
N ALA A 543 3.07 -2.08 -4.41
CA ALA A 543 3.00 -0.90 -5.26
C ALA A 543 2.49 0.34 -4.51
N LYS A 544 1.33 0.21 -3.85
CA LYS A 544 0.70 1.30 -3.07
C LYS A 544 1.60 1.76 -1.93
N GLY A 545 2.11 0.81 -1.15
CA GLY A 545 2.92 1.10 0.04
C GLY A 545 4.30 1.67 -0.31
N GLY A 546 4.92 1.23 -1.41
CA GLY A 546 6.18 1.77 -1.91
C GLY A 546 6.09 3.26 -2.22
N LEU A 547 5.05 3.68 -2.94
CA LEU A 547 4.77 5.10 -3.21
C LEU A 547 4.43 5.87 -1.93
N GLY A 548 3.68 5.25 -0.99
CA GLY A 548 3.39 5.85 0.30
C GLY A 548 4.65 6.15 1.13
N LYS A 549 5.66 5.29 1.06
CA LYS A 549 6.93 5.47 1.77
C LYS A 549 7.76 6.67 1.28
N LEU A 550 7.53 7.14 0.07
CA LEU A 550 8.19 8.37 -0.42
C LEU A 550 7.81 9.61 0.41
N ARG A 551 6.66 9.57 1.12
CA ARG A 551 6.17 10.63 2.03
C ARG A 551 5.79 10.03 3.39
N GLU A 552 6.60 9.08 3.90
CA GLU A 552 6.36 8.49 5.23
C GLU A 552 6.36 9.57 6.31
N GLY A 553 5.27 9.66 7.07
CA GLY A 553 5.15 10.58 8.20
C GLY A 553 5.80 10.05 9.49
N PRO A 554 5.83 10.86 10.55
CA PRO A 554 6.27 10.44 11.87
C PRO A 554 5.33 9.35 12.42
N ARG A 555 5.89 8.44 13.22
CA ARG A 555 5.08 7.44 13.93
C ARG A 555 4.32 8.05 15.10
N ASP A 556 4.97 8.99 15.78
CA ASP A 556 4.39 9.75 16.87
C ASP A 556 3.91 11.10 16.32
N ILE A 557 2.60 11.23 16.19
CA ILE A 557 1.95 12.45 15.70
C ILE A 557 1.78 13.50 16.81
N THR A 558 2.07 13.15 18.07
CA THR A 558 1.93 14.06 19.21
C THR A 558 3.10 15.03 19.34
N ALA A 559 4.20 14.76 18.62
CA ALA A 559 5.37 15.62 18.57
C ALA A 559 5.60 16.15 17.14
N PRO A 560 4.73 17.04 16.61
CA PRO A 560 4.90 17.61 15.28
C PRO A 560 6.18 18.44 15.20
N TYR A 561 6.68 18.63 13.99
CA TYR A 561 7.90 19.38 13.66
C TYR A 561 9.20 18.82 14.24
N THR A 562 9.17 17.57 14.71
CA THR A 562 10.39 16.85 15.08
C THR A 562 10.90 16.00 13.92
N ARG A 563 12.23 15.85 13.81
CA ARG A 563 12.83 15.02 12.77
C ARG A 563 12.59 13.54 13.08
N TRP A 564 12.15 12.75 12.07
CA TRP A 564 11.96 11.30 12.19
C TRP A 564 12.85 10.52 11.22
N PRO A 565 13.11 9.22 11.46
CA PRO A 565 14.14 8.46 10.75
C PRO A 565 13.98 8.35 9.23
N ALA A 566 12.77 8.54 8.68
CA ALA A 566 12.57 8.50 7.23
C ALA A 566 13.22 9.69 6.53
N LEU A 567 13.30 10.86 7.18
CA LEU A 567 13.90 12.08 6.65
C LEU A 567 15.40 11.93 6.33
N ASP A 568 16.07 10.96 6.97
CA ASP A 568 17.48 10.69 6.74
C ASP A 568 17.74 9.70 5.60
N LYS A 569 16.71 9.41 4.78
CA LYS A 569 16.82 8.48 3.66
C LYS A 569 16.73 9.21 2.32
N PRO A 570 17.61 8.92 1.36
CA PRO A 570 17.51 9.47 0.00
C PRO A 570 16.18 9.17 -0.70
N THR A 571 15.50 8.09 -0.27
CA THR A 571 14.20 7.66 -0.82
C THR A 571 13.01 8.36 -0.19
N TRP A 572 13.20 9.24 0.80
CA TRP A 572 12.12 10.06 1.30
C TRP A 572 11.95 11.28 0.40
N ARG A 573 10.98 11.24 -0.49
CA ARG A 573 10.81 12.17 -1.63
C ARG A 573 9.31 12.52 -1.82
N PRO A 574 8.77 13.43 -0.99
CA PRO A 574 7.37 13.86 -1.11
C PRO A 574 7.06 14.51 -2.48
N ASP A 575 8.03 15.19 -3.10
CA ASP A 575 7.96 15.74 -4.46
C ASP A 575 7.68 14.65 -5.51
N ILE A 576 8.36 13.52 -5.45
CA ILE A 576 8.14 12.39 -6.37
C ILE A 576 6.73 11.81 -6.19
N ARG A 577 6.29 11.62 -4.92
CA ARG A 577 4.94 11.14 -4.65
C ARG A 577 3.88 12.10 -5.21
N ALA A 578 4.03 13.40 -4.96
CA ALA A 578 3.11 14.42 -5.47
C ALA A 578 3.02 14.40 -7.00
N ALA A 579 4.16 14.32 -7.70
CA ALA A 579 4.20 14.22 -9.16
C ALA A 579 3.50 12.94 -9.69
N VAL A 580 3.61 11.80 -9.00
CA VAL A 580 2.91 10.57 -9.37
C VAL A 580 1.40 10.71 -9.16
N VAL A 581 0.98 11.27 -8.03
CA VAL A 581 -0.45 11.45 -7.72
C VAL A 581 -1.10 12.42 -8.71
N SER A 582 -0.47 13.56 -8.97
CA SER A 582 -0.97 14.54 -9.94
C SER A 582 -1.06 13.95 -11.34
N ARG A 583 -0.03 13.21 -11.80
CA ARG A 583 -0.07 12.56 -13.11
C ARG A 583 -1.18 11.50 -13.21
N ALA A 584 -1.45 10.75 -12.14
CA ALA A 584 -2.59 9.82 -12.10
C ALA A 584 -3.92 10.58 -12.25
N ARG A 585 -4.07 11.68 -11.49
CA ARG A 585 -5.25 12.55 -11.52
C ARG A 585 -5.50 13.14 -12.90
N VAL A 586 -4.51 13.77 -13.52
CA VAL A 586 -4.68 14.36 -14.86
C VAL A 586 -4.89 13.29 -15.93
N THR A 587 -4.29 12.11 -15.79
CA THR A 587 -4.51 10.99 -16.72
C THR A 587 -5.97 10.49 -16.65
N LEU A 588 -6.54 10.37 -15.45
CA LEU A 588 -7.94 10.00 -15.29
C LEU A 588 -8.87 11.11 -15.82
N HIS A 589 -8.53 12.40 -15.58
CA HIS A 589 -9.31 13.53 -16.12
C HIS A 589 -9.36 13.51 -17.65
N ARG A 590 -8.22 13.28 -18.33
CA ARG A 590 -8.21 13.12 -19.81
C ARG A 590 -9.19 12.05 -20.27
N LYS A 591 -9.22 10.91 -19.59
CA LYS A 591 -10.13 9.82 -19.92
C LYS A 591 -11.57 10.18 -19.67
N MET A 592 -11.89 10.83 -18.54
CA MET A 592 -13.25 11.29 -18.24
C MET A 592 -13.73 12.33 -19.27
N ARG A 593 -12.87 13.28 -19.65
CA ARG A 593 -13.18 14.24 -20.72
C ARG A 593 -13.45 13.54 -22.05
N LYS A 594 -12.60 12.58 -22.43
CA LYS A 594 -12.81 11.76 -23.64
C LYS A 594 -14.09 10.94 -23.57
N MET A 595 -14.45 10.39 -22.42
CA MET A 595 -15.73 9.71 -22.22
C MET A 595 -16.90 10.67 -22.42
N ALA A 596 -16.84 11.87 -21.86
CA ALA A 596 -17.88 12.88 -22.04
C ALA A 596 -18.01 13.30 -23.51
N GLU A 597 -16.89 13.56 -24.21
CA GLU A 597 -16.86 13.90 -25.63
C GLU A 597 -17.41 12.77 -26.53
N GLY A 598 -17.05 11.52 -26.24
CA GLY A 598 -17.39 10.37 -27.09
C GLY A 598 -18.74 9.72 -26.79
N THR A 599 -19.27 9.84 -25.57
CA THR A 599 -20.49 9.14 -25.13
C THR A 599 -21.56 10.06 -24.55
N GLY A 600 -21.25 11.32 -24.29
CA GLY A 600 -22.12 12.23 -23.56
C GLY A 600 -22.27 11.92 -22.06
N ARG A 601 -21.57 10.89 -21.54
CA ARG A 601 -21.66 10.47 -20.13
C ARG A 601 -20.59 11.12 -19.28
N TYR A 602 -21.00 11.65 -18.15
CA TYR A 602 -20.17 12.33 -17.15
C TYR A 602 -20.12 11.54 -15.85
N PRO A 603 -19.00 11.55 -15.12
CA PRO A 603 -18.96 10.90 -13.82
C PRO A 603 -19.88 11.64 -12.82
N LEU A 604 -20.48 10.89 -11.91
CA LEU A 604 -21.25 11.42 -10.79
C LEU A 604 -20.38 11.61 -9.54
N ALA A 605 -19.41 10.72 -9.33
CA ALA A 605 -18.46 10.80 -8.25
C ALA A 605 -17.10 10.25 -8.68
N VAL A 606 -16.05 10.75 -8.05
CA VAL A 606 -14.68 10.22 -8.16
C VAL A 606 -14.07 10.14 -6.77
N LEU A 607 -13.53 8.97 -6.42
CA LEU A 607 -12.74 8.79 -5.21
C LEU A 607 -11.41 8.14 -5.60
N SER A 608 -10.33 8.90 -5.49
CA SER A 608 -9.00 8.47 -5.91
C SER A 608 -8.93 8.11 -7.40
N ASP A 609 -8.93 6.83 -7.74
CA ASP A 609 -8.85 6.26 -9.08
C ASP A 609 -10.14 5.51 -9.52
N CYS A 610 -11.18 5.57 -8.69
CA CYS A 610 -12.51 5.04 -8.98
C CYS A 610 -13.46 6.17 -9.39
N ALA A 611 -14.12 6.03 -10.55
CA ALA A 611 -15.13 6.95 -11.06
C ALA A 611 -16.48 6.25 -11.21
N LEU A 612 -17.55 6.87 -10.71
CA LEU A 612 -18.93 6.37 -10.82
C LEU A 612 -19.63 7.03 -12.01
N TYR A 613 -20.22 6.23 -12.87
CA TYR A 613 -20.97 6.67 -14.04
C TYR A 613 -22.43 6.23 -14.00
N PRO A 614 -23.37 7.06 -14.50
CA PRO A 614 -24.74 6.65 -14.70
C PRO A 614 -24.81 5.60 -15.82
N ALA A 615 -25.70 4.61 -15.67
CA ALA A 615 -25.80 3.48 -16.57
C ALA A 615 -27.26 2.99 -16.75
N HIS A 616 -27.59 2.50 -17.95
CA HIS A 616 -28.87 1.84 -18.23
C HIS A 616 -28.90 0.41 -17.66
N ALA A 617 -27.75 -0.29 -17.71
CA ALA A 617 -27.60 -1.63 -17.20
C ALA A 617 -26.53 -1.69 -16.09
N PRO A 618 -26.63 -2.61 -15.11
CA PRO A 618 -25.67 -2.73 -14.01
C PRO A 618 -24.38 -3.44 -14.45
N THR A 619 -23.71 -2.87 -15.45
CA THR A 619 -22.45 -3.43 -15.99
C THR A 619 -21.56 -2.34 -16.59
N ALA A 620 -20.25 -2.52 -16.43
CA ALA A 620 -19.26 -1.63 -17.03
C ALA A 620 -19.31 -1.61 -18.57
N LEU A 621 -19.86 -2.65 -19.22
CA LEU A 621 -20.03 -2.69 -20.68
C LEU A 621 -21.05 -1.67 -21.18
N ASP A 622 -21.99 -1.26 -20.34
CA ASP A 622 -22.94 -0.20 -20.70
C ASP A 622 -22.28 1.18 -20.68
N VAL A 623 -21.29 1.37 -19.82
CA VAL A 623 -20.58 2.66 -19.64
C VAL A 623 -19.43 2.80 -20.64
N VAL A 624 -18.61 1.75 -20.80
CA VAL A 624 -17.43 1.77 -21.67
C VAL A 624 -17.82 1.20 -23.03
N PRO A 625 -17.95 2.04 -24.08
CA PRO A 625 -18.39 1.57 -25.37
C PRO A 625 -17.42 0.53 -25.94
N PRO A 626 -17.94 -0.53 -26.58
CA PRO A 626 -17.11 -1.45 -27.32
C PRO A 626 -16.46 -0.70 -28.48
N GLY A 627 -15.13 -0.76 -28.56
CA GLY A 627 -14.40 -0.18 -29.69
C GLY A 627 -14.55 -0.99 -30.96
N PRO A 628 -14.32 -0.39 -32.13
CA PRO A 628 -14.19 -1.12 -33.36
C PRO A 628 -13.11 -2.21 -33.16
N GLU A 629 -13.42 -3.45 -33.49
CA GLU A 629 -12.55 -4.63 -33.39
C GLU A 629 -12.06 -4.90 -31.94
N GLN A 630 -12.82 -4.55 -30.89
CA GLN A 630 -12.48 -4.72 -29.48
C GLN A 630 -11.24 -3.92 -29.01
N GLN A 631 -10.72 -3.00 -29.81
CA GLN A 631 -9.55 -2.20 -29.46
C GLN A 631 -9.86 -0.93 -28.65
N GLY A 632 -11.12 -0.56 -28.52
CA GLY A 632 -11.58 0.67 -27.87
C GLY A 632 -11.21 1.94 -28.66
N VAL A 633 -11.92 3.04 -28.38
CA VAL A 633 -11.58 4.35 -28.94
C VAL A 633 -10.33 4.89 -28.21
N PRO A 634 -9.32 5.40 -28.94
CA PRO A 634 -8.12 5.96 -28.31
C PRO A 634 -8.46 7.07 -27.30
N GLY A 635 -7.89 6.98 -26.09
CA GLY A 635 -8.08 7.98 -25.04
C GLY A 635 -9.27 7.77 -24.13
N LEU A 636 -10.21 6.88 -24.44
CA LEU A 636 -11.32 6.51 -23.56
C LEU A 636 -10.85 5.55 -22.43
N LEU A 637 -11.71 5.37 -21.44
CA LEU A 637 -11.58 4.25 -20.50
C LEU A 637 -11.64 2.93 -21.28
N ARG A 638 -10.81 1.98 -20.90
CA ARG A 638 -10.77 0.63 -21.49
C ARG A 638 -10.88 -0.39 -20.40
N LEU A 639 -11.77 -1.36 -20.55
CA LEU A 639 -11.85 -2.50 -19.65
C LEU A 639 -10.73 -3.49 -19.96
N GLY A 640 -10.10 -4.02 -18.92
CA GLY A 640 -9.05 -5.04 -19.07
C GLY A 640 -8.08 -5.05 -17.90
N VAL A 641 -7.19 -6.05 -17.91
CA VAL A 641 -6.26 -6.34 -16.82
C VAL A 641 -5.07 -5.38 -16.76
N ASN A 642 -4.71 -4.71 -17.85
CA ASN A 642 -3.49 -3.90 -17.89
C ASN A 642 -3.51 -2.76 -16.82
N PRO A 643 -2.37 -2.44 -16.22
CA PRO A 643 -2.26 -1.22 -15.42
C PRO A 643 -2.71 0.01 -16.20
N GLY A 644 -3.51 0.85 -15.55
CA GLY A 644 -4.13 2.01 -16.20
C GLY A 644 -5.43 1.71 -16.94
N TYR A 645 -5.84 0.44 -17.15
CA TYR A 645 -7.16 0.07 -17.65
C TYR A 645 -8.15 -0.01 -16.50
N ALA A 646 -9.43 0.11 -16.83
CA ALA A 646 -10.52 0.05 -15.86
C ALA A 646 -10.99 -1.39 -15.59
N LYS A 647 -11.47 -1.61 -14.40
CA LYS A 647 -12.27 -2.77 -14.00
C LYS A 647 -13.59 -2.29 -13.41
N GLU A 648 -14.61 -3.13 -13.47
CA GLU A 648 -15.84 -2.91 -12.73
C GLU A 648 -15.56 -3.07 -11.23
N GLU A 649 -15.89 -2.03 -10.47
CA GLU A 649 -15.64 -2.00 -9.01
C GLU A 649 -16.88 -2.42 -8.23
N GLY A 650 -18.05 -2.11 -8.76
CA GLY A 650 -19.36 -2.45 -8.23
C GLY A 650 -20.46 -1.70 -8.97
N THR A 651 -21.70 -2.12 -8.71
CA THR A 651 -22.90 -1.53 -9.31
C THR A 651 -23.95 -1.29 -8.26
N GLN A 652 -24.65 -0.16 -8.33
CA GLN A 652 -25.69 0.24 -7.39
C GLN A 652 -26.86 0.85 -8.14
N SER A 653 -27.99 1.10 -7.46
CA SER A 653 -29.10 1.87 -8.06
C SER A 653 -28.84 3.38 -8.02
N MET A 654 -29.46 4.14 -8.92
CA MET A 654 -29.40 5.59 -8.89
C MET A 654 -30.02 6.15 -7.59
N SER A 655 -31.05 5.52 -7.04
CA SER A 655 -31.66 5.92 -5.76
C SER A 655 -30.70 5.73 -4.58
N TRP A 656 -29.91 4.64 -4.58
CA TRP A 656 -28.83 4.44 -3.60
C TRP A 656 -27.78 5.56 -3.71
N TYR A 657 -27.37 5.91 -4.94
CA TYR A 657 -26.42 7.00 -5.16
C TYR A 657 -26.93 8.31 -4.55
N GLN A 658 -28.17 8.67 -4.86
CA GLN A 658 -28.79 9.89 -4.34
C GLN A 658 -28.84 9.89 -2.81
N GLN A 659 -29.21 8.76 -2.19
CA GLN A 659 -29.24 8.62 -0.74
C GLN A 659 -27.87 8.85 -0.09
N GLN A 660 -26.79 8.29 -0.67
CA GLN A 660 -25.43 8.50 -0.16
C GLN A 660 -25.00 9.97 -0.32
N TYR A 661 -25.27 10.55 -1.49
CA TYR A 661 -24.94 11.95 -1.78
C TYR A 661 -25.66 12.92 -0.82
N ASP A 662 -26.96 12.73 -0.57
CA ASP A 662 -27.77 13.56 0.33
C ASP A 662 -27.28 13.48 1.80
N GLN A 663 -26.61 12.38 2.17
CA GLN A 663 -25.96 12.21 3.46
C GLN A 663 -24.58 12.90 3.53
N GLY A 664 -24.11 13.53 2.45
CA GLY A 664 -22.78 14.13 2.36
C GLY A 664 -21.64 13.11 2.27
N ILE A 665 -21.94 11.88 1.85
CA ILE A 665 -20.97 10.80 1.68
C ILE A 665 -20.62 10.67 0.20
N ASN A 666 -19.33 10.60 -0.14
CA ASN A 666 -18.95 10.26 -1.50
C ASN A 666 -19.34 8.81 -1.82
N PRO A 667 -20.30 8.59 -2.77
CA PRO A 667 -20.82 7.24 -3.03
C PRO A 667 -19.78 6.25 -3.56
N ALA A 668 -18.70 6.72 -4.18
CA ALA A 668 -17.63 5.86 -4.67
C ALA A 668 -16.92 5.07 -3.54
N ARG A 669 -17.10 5.49 -2.27
CA ARG A 669 -16.52 4.81 -1.12
C ARG A 669 -17.15 3.43 -0.86
N TYR A 670 -18.43 3.28 -1.16
CA TYR A 670 -19.22 2.11 -0.80
C TYR A 670 -19.85 1.38 -2.00
N VAL A 671 -19.44 1.71 -3.22
CA VAL A 671 -20.01 1.11 -4.44
C VAL A 671 -19.87 -0.42 -4.52
N LYS A 672 -18.92 -0.99 -3.78
CA LYS A 672 -18.69 -2.46 -3.69
C LYS A 672 -19.60 -3.19 -2.71
N GLU A 673 -20.19 -2.48 -1.79
CA GLU A 673 -20.99 -3.12 -0.74
C GLU A 673 -22.26 -3.69 -1.35
N PRO A 674 -22.62 -4.94 -1.01
CA PRO A 674 -23.91 -5.49 -1.44
C PRO A 674 -25.05 -4.63 -0.85
N VAL A 675 -26.11 -4.43 -1.64
CA VAL A 675 -27.33 -3.73 -1.22
C VAL A 675 -28.04 -4.51 -0.13
#